data_fe89f7621f63d2f9ed5169ee00cbacf6
#
_entry.id   fe89f7621f63d2f9ed5169ee00cbacf6
#
_cell.length_a   1.000
_cell.length_b   1.000
_cell.length_c   1.000
_cell.angle_alpha   90.00
_cell.angle_beta   90.00
_cell.angle_gamma   90.00
#
_symmetry.space_group_name_H-M   'P 1'
#
loop_
_entity.id
_entity.type
_entity.pdbx_description
1 polymer ?
#
loop_
_entity_poly.entity_id
_entity_poly.type
_entity_poly.pdbx_seq_one_letter_code
_entity_poly.pdbx_strand_id
1 'polypeptide(L)'
;MIFNSKAQNLIFLKNKAKSINVLPLLCFAFSEYKKNKAAFINRIINTFQSEVIVRSSAHNEDQTAQSNAGVYNSVLNVKPTPRSLAKAIKAVGKDYKHADDEILIQPMLKDIRVSGVIFTRDHSTGAPYYVINYATDGKTDTITSGSAQGKKLIISRTCKLNEATEEFPAERLLRATKSIERIFDSDALDIEFAFDSQKKLYIFQVRPLVIQSANSGAKISDAQFFAHLDALYKEISENAGKKTGLYGKRSIYSMMTDWNPAEMIGSRPNLLALSLYKNLITDNIWAVQRKYYGYKNVAPHPLLYAFSGCPYIDVRTDFNSFLPAGLSPKTASDILQCYLDDLERQPELHDKAEFRILFTCAALTTRETVQKRFAHILSQEQIDEFIGCLRTITNNVFAPVLPLYQKDIAAVKKLEALSKNFFAKEMCFEEKIRGLLDLCREYGTLPFAGIARTAFIGRQFLDSFSEKKIISKKNYRDFVRSIVIPSQKIQSDIVKLKDGKMTRKRFLNKWGHLRPNSYDILSLRYDEDFEAYFDEKSPYKPVPKKAEKYSFGKKQLRQIDELLAQEGLCFSAKHLVKCIKESIVWREESKFIFTKILSRILSLIKEYAHTLGVSEKEMAHVSIDDIMKQFKTTKAKKNFLIAKIQKGQADYAYTKCIKLPEVLTSAADIYCFAQNESVPNFVTQRKIKANIVAEDKIHNTNCCNKVVCIRAADPGYDFIFTKNISGLITQFGGANSHMAIRCLEQNIPAVIGVGEKRFNELRQAELVEIDALNKQVRIIR
;
A
#
# COMPACT_ATOMS: atom_id res chain seq x y z
N MET A 1 25.28 5.25 29.59
CA MET A 1 24.75 4.79 30.93
C MET A 1 24.25 3.35 30.78
N ILE A 2 24.35 2.52 31.83
CA ILE A 2 23.85 1.14 31.80
C ILE A 2 22.35 1.19 32.16
N PHE A 3 21.48 0.70 31.27
CA PHE A 3 20.08 0.47 31.61
C PHE A 3 19.95 -0.66 32.59
N ASN A 4 19.07 -0.47 33.56
CA ASN A 4 18.78 -1.44 34.62
C ASN A 4 17.37 -2.06 34.40
N SER A 5 16.85 -2.74 35.45
CA SER A 5 15.49 -3.26 35.42
C SER A 5 14.44 -2.14 35.19
N LYS A 6 13.24 -2.52 34.77
CA LYS A 6 12.10 -1.60 34.57
C LYS A 6 11.87 -0.69 35.79
N ALA A 7 11.85 -1.27 36.97
CA ALA A 7 11.64 -0.53 38.20
C ALA A 7 12.77 0.45 38.49
N GLN A 8 14.04 0.04 38.33
CA GLN A 8 15.20 0.88 38.58
C GLN A 8 15.29 2.06 37.62
N ASN A 9 14.95 1.88 36.32
CA ASN A 9 14.88 2.94 35.34
C ASN A 9 13.81 3.99 35.73
N LEU A 10 12.65 3.58 36.24
CA LEU A 10 11.59 4.50 36.68
C LEU A 10 12.01 5.23 38.00
N ILE A 11 12.66 4.58 38.94
CA ILE A 11 13.20 5.22 40.14
C ILE A 11 14.25 6.26 39.77
N PHE A 12 15.17 5.91 38.87
CA PHE A 12 16.18 6.83 38.37
C PHE A 12 15.55 8.06 37.70
N LEU A 13 14.56 7.86 36.79
CA LEU A 13 13.84 8.95 36.14
C LEU A 13 13.14 9.85 37.16
N LYS A 14 12.43 9.28 38.13
CA LYS A 14 11.72 10.02 39.19
C LYS A 14 12.66 10.93 39.99
N ASN A 15 13.86 10.43 40.30
CA ASN A 15 14.86 11.17 41.08
C ASN A 15 15.53 12.30 40.28
N LYS A 16 15.72 12.12 38.95
CA LYS A 16 16.39 13.10 38.06
C LYS A 16 15.47 14.12 37.43
N ALA A 17 14.22 13.80 37.22
CA ALA A 17 13.27 14.63 36.47
C ALA A 17 12.01 14.98 37.27
N LYS A 18 12.06 16.06 38.06
CA LYS A 18 10.89 16.54 38.82
C LYS A 18 9.69 16.97 37.95
N SER A 19 9.92 17.34 36.69
CA SER A 19 8.88 17.74 35.73
C SER A 19 8.17 16.59 35.04
N ILE A 20 8.65 15.33 35.18
CA ILE A 20 8.09 14.15 34.58
C ILE A 20 7.35 13.34 35.66
N ASN A 21 6.04 13.08 35.42
CA ASN A 21 5.27 12.34 36.40
C ASN A 21 5.51 10.83 36.23
N VAL A 22 6.10 10.22 37.24
CA VAL A 22 6.17 8.78 37.43
C VAL A 22 5.25 8.44 38.61
N LEU A 23 4.36 7.47 38.43
CA LEU A 23 3.46 7.04 39.50
C LEU A 23 4.25 6.62 40.75
N PRO A 24 3.70 6.77 41.95
CA PRO A 24 4.26 6.14 43.15
C PRO A 24 4.51 4.67 42.87
N LEU A 25 5.64 4.14 43.36
CA LEU A 25 5.99 2.76 43.11
C LEU A 25 6.62 2.11 44.34
N LEU A 26 6.41 0.82 44.49
CA LEU A 26 7.14 -0.08 45.37
C LEU A 26 7.82 -1.15 44.54
N CYS A 27 9.10 -1.40 44.81
CA CYS A 27 9.88 -2.42 44.15
C CYS A 27 10.60 -3.27 45.21
N PHE A 28 10.67 -4.57 44.97
CA PHE A 28 11.36 -5.50 45.83
C PHE A 28 11.72 -6.80 45.08
N ALA A 29 12.81 -7.46 45.50
CA ALA A 29 13.17 -8.74 44.91
C ALA A 29 12.15 -9.84 45.28
N PHE A 30 11.79 -10.67 44.29
CA PHE A 30 10.84 -11.76 44.54
C PHE A 30 11.35 -12.80 45.55
N SER A 31 12.67 -12.98 45.66
CA SER A 31 13.31 -13.81 46.67
C SER A 31 13.08 -13.29 48.10
N GLU A 32 13.11 -11.96 48.31
CA GLU A 32 12.85 -11.34 49.61
C GLU A 32 11.37 -11.49 50.01
N TYR A 33 10.47 -11.28 49.03
CA TYR A 33 9.04 -11.52 49.24
C TYR A 33 8.74 -12.95 49.67
N LYS A 34 9.43 -13.95 49.09
CA LYS A 34 9.27 -15.37 49.52
C LYS A 34 9.63 -15.60 50.97
N LYS A 35 10.61 -14.86 51.50
CA LYS A 35 11.08 -14.98 52.91
C LYS A 35 10.08 -14.36 53.88
N ASN A 36 9.45 -13.24 53.57
CA ASN A 36 8.54 -12.54 54.47
C ASN A 36 7.29 -11.95 53.74
N LYS A 37 6.41 -12.82 53.28
CA LYS A 37 5.22 -12.45 52.48
C LYS A 37 4.32 -11.46 53.21
N ALA A 38 4.07 -11.65 54.51
CA ALA A 38 3.14 -10.82 55.28
C ALA A 38 3.63 -9.36 55.39
N ALA A 39 4.94 -9.15 55.65
CA ALA A 39 5.49 -7.80 55.73
C ALA A 39 5.35 -7.02 54.42
N PHE A 40 5.66 -7.66 53.26
CA PHE A 40 5.54 -7.00 51.97
C PHE A 40 4.08 -6.71 51.61
N ILE A 41 3.17 -7.64 51.85
CA ILE A 41 1.71 -7.42 51.60
C ILE A 41 1.20 -6.28 52.47
N ASN A 42 1.52 -6.23 53.76
CA ASN A 42 1.12 -5.13 54.62
C ASN A 42 1.72 -3.80 54.19
N ARG A 43 2.99 -3.77 53.74
CA ARG A 43 3.63 -2.58 53.18
C ARG A 43 2.90 -2.07 51.94
N ILE A 44 2.47 -2.97 51.04
CA ILE A 44 1.71 -2.60 49.83
C ILE A 44 0.34 -2.00 50.22
N ILE A 45 -0.40 -2.65 51.11
CA ILE A 45 -1.72 -2.20 51.57
C ILE A 45 -1.62 -0.83 52.26
N ASN A 46 -0.61 -0.63 53.11
CA ASN A 46 -0.40 0.66 53.79
C ASN A 46 0.00 1.79 52.81
N THR A 47 0.67 1.45 51.69
CA THR A 47 1.12 2.43 50.72
C THR A 47 0.02 2.80 49.71
N PHE A 48 -0.79 1.84 49.28
CA PHE A 48 -1.78 2.01 48.24
C PHE A 48 -3.20 1.66 48.71
N GLN A 49 -4.04 2.66 48.78
CA GLN A 49 -5.46 2.49 49.19
C GLN A 49 -6.40 2.16 48.02
N SER A 50 -5.91 2.26 46.78
CA SER A 50 -6.66 1.97 45.54
C SER A 50 -6.13 0.72 44.85
N GLU A 51 -6.83 0.26 43.81
CA GLU A 51 -6.38 -0.85 42.97
C GLU A 51 -4.96 -0.59 42.42
N VAL A 52 -4.18 -1.65 42.35
CA VAL A 52 -2.77 -1.60 41.89
C VAL A 52 -2.56 -2.50 40.69
N ILE A 53 -1.51 -2.19 39.94
CA ILE A 53 -0.93 -3.06 38.92
C ILE A 53 0.30 -3.75 39.54
N VAL A 54 0.42 -5.07 39.35
CA VAL A 54 1.60 -5.87 39.68
C VAL A 54 2.31 -6.22 38.38
N ARG A 55 3.50 -5.69 38.19
CA ARG A 55 4.31 -5.83 36.97
C ARG A 55 5.59 -6.59 37.23
N SER A 56 6.08 -7.30 36.22
CA SER A 56 7.44 -7.83 36.21
C SER A 56 8.48 -6.71 36.08
N SER A 57 9.63 -6.95 36.63
CA SER A 57 10.85 -6.14 36.49
C SER A 57 12.07 -7.07 36.56
N ALA A 58 12.09 -8.06 35.64
CA ALA A 58 13.16 -9.05 35.60
C ALA A 58 14.46 -8.44 35.06
N HIS A 59 15.61 -8.92 35.57
CA HIS A 59 16.92 -8.39 35.20
C HIS A 59 17.23 -8.50 33.70
N ASN A 60 16.67 -9.50 33.00
CA ASN A 60 16.88 -9.77 31.60
C ASN A 60 15.71 -9.31 30.70
N GLU A 61 14.71 -8.58 31.24
CA GLU A 61 13.53 -8.14 30.49
C GLU A 61 13.84 -7.01 29.47
N ASP A 62 14.74 -6.09 29.86
CA ASP A 62 15.04 -4.84 29.12
C ASP A 62 16.51 -4.80 28.60
N GLN A 63 17.09 -5.93 28.19
CA GLN A 63 18.47 -5.97 27.64
C GLN A 63 18.52 -5.52 26.16
N THR A 64 19.64 -4.88 25.79
CA THR A 64 19.90 -4.28 24.47
C THR A 64 19.97 -5.28 23.30
N ALA A 65 20.14 -6.58 23.56
CA ALA A 65 20.36 -7.58 22.51
C ALA A 65 19.10 -8.33 22.05
N GLN A 66 18.06 -8.46 22.89
CA GLN A 66 16.80 -9.12 22.56
C GLN A 66 15.64 -8.51 23.36
N SER A 67 14.56 -8.13 22.66
CA SER A 67 13.33 -7.72 23.34
C SER A 67 12.54 -8.97 23.75
N ASN A 68 12.46 -9.25 25.05
CA ASN A 68 11.59 -10.28 25.63
C ASN A 68 10.19 -9.74 25.95
N ALA A 69 9.71 -8.75 25.19
CA ALA A 69 8.38 -8.18 25.34
C ALA A 69 7.29 -9.26 25.21
N GLY A 70 6.45 -9.37 26.25
CA GLY A 70 5.34 -10.35 26.29
C GLY A 70 5.68 -11.71 26.91
N VAL A 71 6.93 -11.97 27.31
CA VAL A 71 7.32 -13.20 28.00
C VAL A 71 6.89 -13.17 29.48
N TYR A 72 6.88 -11.98 30.09
CA TYR A 72 6.53 -11.78 31.48
C TYR A 72 5.16 -11.16 31.67
N ASN A 73 4.43 -11.62 32.68
CA ASN A 73 3.03 -11.23 32.91
C ASN A 73 2.91 -9.96 33.78
N SER A 74 1.92 -9.12 33.49
CA SER A 74 1.44 -8.06 34.38
C SER A 74 0.00 -8.37 34.80
N VAL A 75 -0.35 -8.10 36.06
CA VAL A 75 -1.72 -8.29 36.57
C VAL A 75 -2.31 -6.93 36.90
N LEU A 76 -3.34 -6.55 36.15
CA LEU A 76 -4.04 -5.27 36.28
C LEU A 76 -5.19 -5.36 37.32
N ASN A 77 -5.62 -4.22 37.83
CA ASN A 77 -6.81 -4.05 38.69
C ASN A 77 -6.80 -4.96 39.94
N VAL A 78 -5.63 -5.10 40.56
CA VAL A 78 -5.46 -5.91 41.77
C VAL A 78 -5.95 -5.11 42.97
N LYS A 79 -7.00 -5.59 43.66
CA LYS A 79 -7.46 -4.99 44.93
C LYS A 79 -6.37 -5.15 45.98
N PRO A 80 -6.08 -4.12 46.79
CA PRO A 80 -5.05 -4.18 47.83
C PRO A 80 -5.54 -5.00 49.05
N THR A 81 -5.79 -6.29 48.83
CA THR A 81 -6.16 -7.27 49.87
C THR A 81 -5.09 -8.37 49.89
N PRO A 82 -4.84 -8.99 51.08
CA PRO A 82 -3.81 -9.99 51.21
C PRO A 82 -3.90 -11.14 50.19
N ARG A 83 -5.10 -11.64 49.95
CA ARG A 83 -5.36 -12.75 49.03
C ARG A 83 -5.11 -12.38 47.58
N SER A 84 -5.61 -11.19 47.13
CA SER A 84 -5.48 -10.73 45.75
C SER A 84 -4.04 -10.40 45.41
N LEU A 85 -3.34 -9.70 46.29
CA LEU A 85 -1.92 -9.36 46.13
C LEU A 85 -1.03 -10.61 46.08
N ALA A 86 -1.22 -11.55 47.00
CA ALA A 86 -0.45 -12.80 47.01
C ALA A 86 -0.64 -13.62 45.72
N LYS A 87 -1.89 -13.68 45.20
CA LYS A 87 -2.18 -14.35 43.93
C LYS A 87 -1.51 -13.66 42.75
N ALA A 88 -1.59 -12.32 42.66
CA ALA A 88 -1.01 -11.54 41.56
C ALA A 88 0.54 -11.60 41.57
N ILE A 89 1.16 -11.41 42.74
CA ILE A 89 2.64 -11.49 42.90
C ILE A 89 3.14 -12.90 42.55
N LYS A 90 2.43 -13.96 42.95
CA LYS A 90 2.78 -15.34 42.58
C LYS A 90 2.67 -15.57 41.08
N ALA A 91 1.63 -15.01 40.44
CA ALA A 91 1.40 -15.13 38.99
C ALA A 91 2.52 -14.44 38.17
N VAL A 92 2.94 -13.24 38.59
CA VAL A 92 4.03 -12.49 37.93
C VAL A 92 5.38 -13.17 38.16
N GLY A 93 5.67 -13.62 39.41
CA GLY A 93 6.93 -14.23 39.75
C GLY A 93 7.08 -15.71 39.37
N LYS A 94 6.07 -16.31 38.70
CA LYS A 94 6.11 -17.73 38.32
C LYS A 94 7.24 -18.07 37.36
N ASP A 95 7.50 -17.16 36.41
CA ASP A 95 8.46 -17.38 35.34
C ASP A 95 9.85 -16.78 35.60
N TYR A 96 10.09 -16.27 36.80
CA TYR A 96 11.37 -15.69 37.21
C TYR A 96 12.46 -16.75 37.37
N LYS A 97 13.65 -16.44 36.83
CA LYS A 97 14.80 -17.35 36.79
C LYS A 97 15.94 -16.92 37.71
N HIS A 98 16.00 -15.63 38.06
CA HIS A 98 17.08 -15.06 38.87
C HIS A 98 16.55 -14.65 40.23
N ALA A 99 17.43 -14.74 41.25
CA ALA A 99 17.10 -14.38 42.63
C ALA A 99 16.77 -12.89 42.79
N ASP A 100 17.37 -12.05 41.94
CA ASP A 100 17.27 -10.60 41.98
C ASP A 100 16.14 -10.06 41.05
N ASP A 101 15.35 -10.94 40.43
CA ASP A 101 14.18 -10.51 39.64
C ASP A 101 13.17 -9.80 40.57
N GLU A 102 12.78 -8.58 40.18
CA GLU A 102 11.99 -7.68 41.02
C GLU A 102 10.50 -7.71 40.64
N ILE A 103 9.66 -7.46 41.65
CA ILE A 103 8.23 -7.14 41.46
C ILE A 103 8.06 -5.65 41.60
N LEU A 104 7.40 -5.03 40.61
CA LEU A 104 7.02 -3.62 40.58
C LEU A 104 5.52 -3.48 40.85
N ILE A 105 5.16 -2.68 41.88
CA ILE A 105 3.78 -2.36 42.25
C ILE A 105 3.54 -0.85 42.05
N GLN A 106 2.50 -0.50 41.34
CA GLN A 106 2.07 0.89 41.14
C GLN A 106 0.54 1.01 41.27
N PRO A 107 -0.01 2.18 41.63
CA PRO A 107 -1.46 2.37 41.57
C PRO A 107 -1.97 2.32 40.14
N MET A 108 -3.20 1.83 39.95
CA MET A 108 -3.87 1.93 38.65
C MET A 108 -4.18 3.40 38.34
N LEU A 109 -3.76 3.87 37.18
CA LEU A 109 -4.14 5.19 36.68
C LEU A 109 -5.59 5.12 36.19
N LYS A 110 -6.43 6.04 36.67
CA LYS A 110 -7.84 6.20 36.27
C LYS A 110 -7.98 7.33 35.24
N ASP A 111 -9.12 7.36 34.57
CA ASP A 111 -9.49 8.46 33.66
C ASP A 111 -8.46 8.72 32.53
N ILE A 112 -7.94 7.64 31.96
CA ILE A 112 -7.00 7.72 30.85
C ILE A 112 -7.73 8.19 29.60
N ARG A 113 -7.17 9.21 28.94
CA ARG A 113 -7.65 9.71 27.65
C ARG A 113 -6.86 9.11 26.48
N VAL A 114 -5.55 9.05 26.62
CA VAL A 114 -4.63 8.54 25.59
C VAL A 114 -3.56 7.71 26.28
N SER A 115 -3.23 6.57 25.73
CA SER A 115 -2.07 5.77 26.12
C SER A 115 -1.29 5.30 24.91
N GLY A 116 0.00 5.04 25.07
CA GLY A 116 0.80 4.61 23.93
C GLY A 116 2.26 4.39 24.24
N VAL A 117 3.00 4.20 23.14
CA VAL A 117 4.45 4.01 23.14
C VAL A 117 5.08 5.01 22.17
N ILE A 118 6.15 5.66 22.56
CA ILE A 118 6.99 6.47 21.69
C ILE A 118 8.36 5.82 21.53
N PHE A 119 8.73 5.54 20.28
CA PHE A 119 10.09 5.19 19.90
C PHE A 119 10.82 6.46 19.47
N THR A 120 12.02 6.68 20.00
CA THR A 120 12.78 7.90 19.69
C THR A 120 13.60 7.80 18.40
N ARG A 121 13.65 6.63 17.79
CA ARG A 121 14.09 6.34 16.41
C ARG A 121 13.15 5.34 15.75
N ASP A 122 13.15 5.28 14.43
CA ASP A 122 12.45 4.20 13.72
C ASP A 122 13.10 2.85 14.05
N HIS A 123 12.34 1.93 14.62
CA HIS A 123 12.86 0.64 15.07
C HIS A 123 13.36 -0.28 13.94
N SER A 124 12.88 -0.07 12.71
CA SER A 124 13.23 -0.89 11.55
C SER A 124 14.50 -0.40 10.84
N THR A 125 14.72 0.90 10.78
CA THR A 125 15.81 1.52 10.01
C THR A 125 16.81 2.29 10.87
N GLY A 126 16.45 2.65 12.11
CA GLY A 126 17.23 3.55 12.96
C GLY A 126 17.12 5.02 12.56
N ALA A 127 16.31 5.37 11.56
CA ALA A 127 16.15 6.74 11.10
C ALA A 127 15.65 7.70 12.20
N PRO A 128 16.07 8.98 12.20
CA PRO A 128 15.81 9.92 13.29
C PRO A 128 14.39 10.48 13.27
N TYR A 129 13.42 9.60 13.50
CA TYR A 129 12.00 9.92 13.70
C TYR A 129 11.54 9.55 15.11
N TYR A 130 10.72 10.39 15.71
CA TYR A 130 9.83 9.96 16.79
C TYR A 130 8.65 9.22 16.18
N VAL A 131 8.42 7.98 16.64
CA VAL A 131 7.31 7.14 16.18
C VAL A 131 6.38 6.88 17.35
N ILE A 132 5.21 7.50 17.35
CA ILE A 132 4.24 7.43 18.44
C ILE A 132 3.11 6.49 18.00
N ASN A 133 2.95 5.38 18.71
CA ASN A 133 1.79 4.50 18.57
C ASN A 133 0.88 4.75 19.78
N TYR A 134 -0.40 5.11 19.57
CA TYR A 134 -1.29 5.49 20.65
C TYR A 134 -2.73 5.04 20.41
N ALA A 135 -3.49 4.90 21.50
CA ALA A 135 -4.91 4.60 21.51
C ALA A 135 -5.67 5.61 22.37
N THR A 136 -6.94 5.81 22.05
CA THR A 136 -7.86 6.75 22.73
C THR A 136 -9.05 6.05 23.37
N ASP A 137 -8.91 4.74 23.66
CA ASP A 137 -9.97 3.87 24.19
C ASP A 137 -10.03 3.82 25.73
N GLY A 138 -9.22 4.62 26.41
CA GLY A 138 -9.20 4.70 27.87
C GLY A 138 -8.46 3.57 28.58
N LYS A 139 -7.77 2.70 27.87
CA LYS A 139 -6.99 1.58 28.44
C LYS A 139 -5.49 1.83 28.34
N THR A 140 -4.72 1.24 29.27
CA THR A 140 -3.24 1.37 29.27
C THR A 140 -2.51 0.30 28.48
N ASP A 141 -3.17 -0.83 28.20
CA ASP A 141 -2.57 -2.03 27.64
C ASP A 141 -2.93 -2.30 26.18
N THR A 142 -3.81 -1.48 25.61
CA THR A 142 -4.31 -1.67 24.23
C THR A 142 -3.21 -1.78 23.19
N ILE A 143 -2.19 -0.90 23.28
CA ILE A 143 -1.06 -0.89 22.33
C ILE A 143 -0.06 -2.00 22.66
N THR A 144 0.28 -2.16 23.95
CA THR A 144 1.30 -3.12 24.39
C THR A 144 0.85 -4.58 24.31
N SER A 145 -0.47 -4.84 24.45
CA SER A 145 -1.05 -6.17 24.29
C SER A 145 -1.40 -6.53 22.83
N GLY A 146 -1.35 -5.57 21.90
CA GLY A 146 -1.79 -5.77 20.50
C GLY A 146 -3.29 -6.01 20.36
N SER A 147 -4.10 -5.69 21.38
CA SER A 147 -5.53 -6.05 21.44
C SER A 147 -6.42 -5.14 20.60
N ALA A 148 -5.95 -3.95 20.20
CA ALA A 148 -6.69 -3.04 19.31
C ALA A 148 -5.75 -2.31 18.34
N GLN A 149 -6.34 -1.80 17.26
CA GLN A 149 -5.64 -0.96 16.28
C GLN A 149 -5.36 0.41 16.89
N GLY A 150 -4.07 0.75 17.08
CA GLY A 150 -3.63 2.05 17.53
C GLY A 150 -3.34 2.99 16.37
N LYS A 151 -3.57 4.28 16.58
CA LYS A 151 -3.12 5.34 15.66
C LYS A 151 -1.60 5.47 15.71
N LYS A 152 -1.00 5.89 14.59
CA LYS A 152 0.45 6.09 14.51
C LYS A 152 0.76 7.48 14.01
N LEU A 153 1.62 8.20 14.73
CA LEU A 153 2.13 9.51 14.37
C LEU A 153 3.65 9.42 14.17
N ILE A 154 4.13 9.93 13.04
CA ILE A 154 5.55 9.95 12.68
C ILE A 154 6.00 11.41 12.67
N ILE A 155 7.06 11.72 13.41
CA ILE A 155 7.55 13.09 13.57
C ILE A 155 9.06 13.11 13.37
N SER A 156 9.56 13.89 12.40
CA SER A 156 11.00 14.12 12.27
C SER A 156 11.56 14.82 13.52
N ARG A 157 12.76 14.44 13.94
CA ARG A 157 13.39 15.07 15.10
C ARG A 157 13.67 16.58 14.93
N THR A 158 13.68 17.08 13.67
CA THR A 158 13.82 18.50 13.33
C THR A 158 12.49 19.23 13.23
N CYS A 159 11.35 18.52 13.31
CA CYS A 159 10.04 19.14 13.22
C CYS A 159 9.82 20.19 14.31
N LYS A 160 9.42 21.38 13.90
CA LYS A 160 8.94 22.43 14.80
C LYS A 160 7.42 22.25 14.92
N LEU A 161 6.99 21.63 15.99
CA LEU A 161 5.56 21.50 16.29
C LEU A 161 5.04 22.86 16.76
N ASN A 162 4.44 23.62 15.87
CA ASN A 162 3.70 24.83 16.23
C ASN A 162 2.20 24.53 16.42
N GLU A 163 1.72 23.38 15.94
CA GLU A 163 0.32 22.96 16.00
C GLU A 163 0.26 21.53 16.51
N ALA A 164 -0.28 21.37 17.71
CA ALA A 164 -0.55 20.06 18.30
C ALA A 164 -1.57 19.32 17.44
N THR A 165 -1.40 18.00 17.33
CA THR A 165 -2.51 17.15 16.91
C THR A 165 -3.68 17.44 17.84
N GLU A 166 -4.89 17.64 17.32
CA GLU A 166 -6.08 17.98 18.12
C GLU A 166 -6.41 16.91 19.18
N GLU A 167 -5.93 15.67 18.99
CA GLU A 167 -6.28 14.53 19.83
C GLU A 167 -5.55 14.48 21.18
N PHE A 168 -4.26 14.88 21.23
CA PHE A 168 -3.48 14.92 22.47
C PHE A 168 -2.30 15.91 22.36
N PRO A 169 -1.72 16.38 23.50
CA PRO A 169 -0.63 17.33 23.48
C PRO A 169 0.73 16.69 23.10
N ALA A 170 0.90 16.37 21.81
CA ALA A 170 2.11 15.72 21.29
C ALA A 170 3.38 16.53 21.60
N GLU A 171 3.34 17.85 21.55
CA GLU A 171 4.46 18.71 21.91
C GLU A 171 4.94 18.48 23.35
N ARG A 172 3.99 18.31 24.30
CA ARG A 172 4.33 18.03 25.71
C ARG A 172 5.01 16.67 25.86
N LEU A 173 4.53 15.66 25.12
CA LEU A 173 5.17 14.35 25.06
C LEU A 173 6.59 14.46 24.53
N LEU A 174 6.81 15.17 23.42
CA LEU A 174 8.15 15.33 22.83
C LEU A 174 9.12 16.09 23.73
N ARG A 175 8.66 17.16 24.42
CA ARG A 175 9.50 17.86 25.40
C ARG A 175 9.94 16.91 26.52
N ALA A 176 9.03 16.12 27.08
CA ALA A 176 9.34 15.12 28.09
C ALA A 176 10.31 14.06 27.54
N THR A 177 10.03 13.53 26.33
CA THR A 177 10.90 12.55 25.67
C THR A 177 12.33 13.06 25.48
N LYS A 178 12.51 14.32 24.98
CA LYS A 178 13.82 14.95 24.83
C LYS A 178 14.55 15.13 26.17
N SER A 179 13.80 15.33 27.26
CA SER A 179 14.39 15.37 28.60
C SER A 179 14.82 13.97 29.07
N ILE A 180 14.04 12.94 28.78
CA ILE A 180 14.38 11.54 29.09
C ILE A 180 15.62 11.11 28.31
N GLU A 181 15.72 11.43 27.02
CA GLU A 181 16.90 11.16 26.18
C GLU A 181 18.19 11.74 26.82
N ARG A 182 18.14 12.98 27.30
CA ARG A 182 19.29 13.61 27.99
C ARG A 182 19.62 12.92 29.31
N ILE A 183 18.61 12.53 30.09
CA ILE A 183 18.79 11.86 31.39
C ILE A 183 19.43 10.48 31.22
N PHE A 184 19.03 9.74 30.21
CA PHE A 184 19.53 8.41 29.90
C PHE A 184 20.75 8.41 28.97
N ASP A 185 21.15 9.59 28.47
CA ASP A 185 22.24 9.76 27.49
C ASP A 185 22.08 8.79 26.29
N SER A 186 20.87 8.73 25.75
CA SER A 186 20.51 7.86 24.64
C SER A 186 19.37 8.45 23.82
N ASP A 187 19.50 8.37 22.51
CA ASP A 187 18.48 8.80 21.54
C ASP A 187 17.74 7.62 20.87
N ALA A 188 17.98 6.40 21.38
CA ALA A 188 17.32 5.18 20.94
C ALA A 188 16.55 4.54 22.10
N LEU A 189 15.37 5.07 22.39
CA LEU A 189 14.52 4.70 23.52
C LEU A 189 13.14 4.23 23.08
N ASP A 190 12.59 3.32 23.87
CA ASP A 190 11.22 2.86 23.86
C ASP A 190 10.57 3.30 25.18
N ILE A 191 9.56 4.19 25.09
CA ILE A 191 8.95 4.84 26.26
C ILE A 191 7.45 4.62 26.24
N GLU A 192 6.91 3.99 27.32
CA GLU A 192 5.47 3.85 27.53
C GLU A 192 4.93 5.08 28.26
N PHE A 193 3.82 5.63 27.76
CA PHE A 193 3.21 6.85 28.29
C PHE A 193 1.68 6.78 28.37
N ALA A 194 1.09 7.66 29.20
CA ALA A 194 -0.33 7.97 29.12
C ALA A 194 -0.61 9.43 29.48
N PHE A 195 -1.75 9.92 28.95
CA PHE A 195 -2.38 11.17 29.37
C PHE A 195 -3.71 10.87 30.06
N ASP A 196 -3.95 11.51 31.20
CA ASP A 196 -5.25 11.49 31.85
C ASP A 196 -6.23 12.51 31.20
N SER A 197 -7.47 12.58 31.74
CA SER A 197 -8.50 13.51 31.29
C SER A 197 -8.11 14.99 31.47
N GLN A 198 -7.19 15.30 32.39
CA GLN A 198 -6.63 16.64 32.63
C GLN A 198 -5.39 16.93 31.76
N LYS A 199 -5.11 16.06 30.77
CA LYS A 199 -3.95 16.16 29.89
C LYS A 199 -2.60 16.07 30.64
N LYS A 200 -2.55 15.48 31.83
CA LYS A 200 -1.31 15.26 32.57
C LYS A 200 -0.60 14.03 32.03
N LEU A 201 0.68 14.17 31.71
CA LEU A 201 1.52 13.11 31.15
C LEU A 201 2.10 12.22 32.28
N TYR A 202 2.04 10.92 32.11
CA TYR A 202 2.66 9.90 32.96
C TYR A 202 3.55 9.00 32.12
N ILE A 203 4.71 8.61 32.68
CA ILE A 203 5.64 7.65 32.06
C ILE A 203 5.60 6.35 32.87
N PHE A 204 5.38 5.23 32.13
CA PHE A 204 5.23 3.89 32.71
C PHE A 204 6.43 2.98 32.51
N GLN A 205 7.26 3.27 31.50
CA GLN A 205 8.47 2.50 31.22
C GLN A 205 9.42 3.33 30.35
N VAL A 206 10.73 3.13 30.54
CA VAL A 206 11.80 3.61 29.67
C VAL A 206 12.79 2.47 29.50
N ARG A 207 13.05 2.06 28.25
CA ARG A 207 14.02 1.02 27.91
C ARG A 207 14.78 1.34 26.62
N PRO A 208 15.92 0.68 26.35
CA PRO A 208 16.61 0.81 25.09
C PRO A 208 15.74 0.31 23.93
N LEU A 209 15.78 1.03 22.82
CA LEU A 209 15.13 0.60 21.58
C LEU A 209 16.03 -0.37 20.82
N VAL A 210 15.52 -1.56 20.54
CA VAL A 210 16.21 -2.53 19.68
C VAL A 210 15.95 -2.17 18.21
N ILE A 211 17.00 -1.80 17.49
CA ILE A 211 16.94 -1.47 16.05
C ILE A 211 17.28 -2.72 15.24
N GLN A 212 16.35 -3.15 14.38
CA GLN A 212 16.46 -4.41 13.62
C GLN A 212 17.47 -4.36 12.46
N SER A 213 17.95 -3.18 12.06
CA SER A 213 18.75 -2.99 10.84
C SER A 213 20.25 -3.17 11.02
N ALA A 214 20.70 -4.24 11.67
CA ALA A 214 22.14 -4.49 11.81
C ALA A 214 22.91 -4.80 10.50
N ASN A 215 22.24 -4.94 9.33
CA ASN A 215 22.84 -5.54 8.13
C ASN A 215 22.64 -4.77 6.80
N SER A 216 22.32 -3.50 6.77
CA SER A 216 22.05 -2.84 5.48
C SER A 216 22.85 -1.57 5.24
N GLY A 217 23.94 -1.68 4.47
CA GLY A 217 24.52 -0.59 3.68
C GLY A 217 25.14 0.58 4.48
N ALA A 218 25.66 1.57 3.75
CA ALA A 218 26.26 2.79 4.31
C ALA A 218 25.34 3.45 5.36
N LYS A 219 25.85 3.61 6.59
CA LYS A 219 25.12 4.32 7.65
C LYS A 219 24.97 5.78 7.26
N ILE A 220 23.73 6.22 6.99
CA ILE A 220 23.40 7.63 6.81
C ILE A 220 23.47 8.30 8.18
N SER A 221 24.29 9.36 8.32
CA SER A 221 24.32 10.16 9.56
C SER A 221 23.06 11.01 9.70
N ASP A 222 22.69 11.38 10.92
CA ASP A 222 21.53 12.23 11.17
C ASP A 222 21.63 13.58 10.41
N ALA A 223 22.83 14.18 10.33
CA ALA A 223 23.07 15.40 9.58
C ALA A 223 22.76 15.23 8.07
N GLN A 224 23.24 14.12 7.46
CA GLN A 224 22.93 13.80 6.06
C GLN A 224 21.44 13.53 5.85
N PHE A 225 20.81 12.83 6.79
CA PHE A 225 19.38 12.55 6.76
C PHE A 225 18.55 13.83 6.78
N PHE A 226 18.85 14.78 7.68
CA PHE A 226 18.12 16.04 7.78
C PHE A 226 18.36 16.95 6.58
N ALA A 227 19.59 17.02 6.07
CA ALA A 227 19.89 17.76 4.84
C ALA A 227 19.11 17.21 3.63
N HIS A 228 18.97 15.87 3.55
CA HIS A 228 18.16 15.23 2.50
C HIS A 228 16.67 15.56 2.68
N LEU A 229 16.15 15.55 3.92
CA LEU A 229 14.76 15.88 4.20
C LEU A 229 14.43 17.35 3.85
N ASP A 230 15.35 18.27 4.13
CA ASP A 230 15.19 19.69 3.77
C ASP A 230 15.25 19.90 2.24
N ALA A 231 16.12 19.18 1.54
CA ALA A 231 16.15 19.19 0.08
C ALA A 231 14.84 18.64 -0.51
N LEU A 232 14.31 17.58 0.06
CA LEU A 232 13.03 16.99 -0.32
C LEU A 232 11.84 17.94 -0.08
N TYR A 233 11.83 18.65 1.05
CA TYR A 233 10.84 19.71 1.32
C TYR A 233 10.83 20.77 0.22
N LYS A 234 12.02 21.23 -0.17
CA LYS A 234 12.17 22.22 -1.23
C LYS A 234 11.68 21.69 -2.58
N GLU A 235 12.06 20.47 -2.93
CA GLU A 235 11.62 19.78 -4.16
C GLU A 235 10.10 19.69 -4.24
N ILE A 236 9.43 19.22 -3.17
CA ILE A 236 7.97 19.10 -3.12
C ILE A 236 7.31 20.47 -3.22
N SER A 237 7.83 21.48 -2.50
CA SER A 237 7.30 22.84 -2.51
C SER A 237 7.37 23.48 -3.89
N GLU A 238 8.50 23.35 -4.60
CA GLU A 238 8.69 23.85 -5.96
C GLU A 238 7.74 23.18 -6.96
N ASN A 239 7.60 21.86 -6.87
CA ASN A 239 6.71 21.10 -7.76
C ASN A 239 5.21 21.31 -7.47
N ALA A 240 4.84 21.67 -6.23
CA ALA A 240 3.46 21.97 -5.86
C ALA A 240 2.96 23.32 -6.37
N GLY A 241 3.85 24.19 -6.79
CA GLY A 241 3.55 25.55 -7.27
C GLY A 241 2.66 25.60 -8.51
N LYS A 242 2.45 26.80 -9.05
CA LYS A 242 1.61 27.04 -10.23
C LYS A 242 2.16 26.32 -11.46
N LYS A 243 1.29 25.61 -12.19
CA LYS A 243 1.61 24.93 -13.45
C LYS A 243 0.79 25.57 -14.59
N THR A 244 1.49 25.98 -15.64
CA THR A 244 0.84 26.63 -16.81
C THR A 244 -0.14 25.68 -17.49
N GLY A 245 -1.34 26.15 -17.81
CA GLY A 245 -2.36 25.37 -18.51
C GLY A 245 -3.15 24.38 -17.64
N LEU A 246 -2.84 24.25 -16.35
CA LEU A 246 -3.61 23.46 -15.39
C LEU A 246 -4.45 24.36 -14.48
N TYR A 247 -5.66 23.90 -14.16
CA TYR A 247 -6.52 24.48 -13.14
C TYR A 247 -6.06 24.02 -11.74
N GLY A 248 -6.54 24.67 -10.70
CA GLY A 248 -6.18 24.42 -9.32
C GLY A 248 -4.96 25.22 -8.87
N LYS A 249 -4.94 25.60 -7.58
CA LYS A 249 -3.92 26.49 -7.02
C LYS A 249 -2.65 25.76 -6.58
N ARG A 250 -2.79 24.50 -6.12
CA ARG A 250 -1.69 23.69 -5.56
C ARG A 250 -1.85 22.22 -5.95
N SER A 251 -0.75 21.45 -5.94
CA SER A 251 -0.77 20.01 -6.12
C SER A 251 -0.94 19.30 -4.78
N ILE A 252 -1.71 18.21 -4.81
CA ILE A 252 -1.70 17.13 -3.82
C ILE A 252 -0.94 15.98 -4.47
N TYR A 253 -0.17 15.21 -3.71
CA TYR A 253 0.53 14.04 -4.21
C TYR A 253 0.04 12.77 -3.53
N SER A 254 -0.17 11.70 -4.27
CA SER A 254 -0.72 10.45 -3.76
C SER A 254 -0.06 9.23 -4.40
N MET A 255 0.16 8.17 -3.62
CA MET A 255 0.76 6.93 -4.13
C MET A 255 -0.17 6.07 -5.00
N MET A 256 -1.50 6.26 -4.91
CA MET A 256 -2.47 5.29 -5.46
C MET A 256 -3.60 5.91 -6.28
N THR A 257 -3.60 7.21 -6.58
CA THR A 257 -4.75 7.91 -7.16
C THR A 257 -5.08 7.46 -8.57
N ASP A 258 -4.10 7.32 -9.45
CA ASP A 258 -4.23 6.80 -10.82
C ASP A 258 -3.03 5.93 -11.16
N TRP A 259 -3.23 4.93 -12.05
CA TRP A 259 -2.19 3.98 -12.45
C TRP A 259 -1.54 3.20 -11.29
N ASN A 260 -1.91 3.47 -10.07
CA ASN A 260 -1.52 2.77 -8.85
C ASN A 260 -0.03 2.37 -8.82
N PRO A 261 0.92 3.33 -8.85
CA PRO A 261 2.33 2.99 -8.94
C PRO A 261 2.80 2.12 -7.77
N ALA A 262 2.30 2.34 -6.56
CA ALA A 262 2.65 1.51 -5.42
C ALA A 262 2.20 0.03 -5.56
N GLU A 263 1.10 -0.24 -6.30
CA GLU A 263 0.66 -1.59 -6.65
C GLU A 263 1.54 -2.20 -7.75
N MET A 264 1.96 -1.39 -8.75
CA MET A 264 2.64 -1.89 -9.94
C MET A 264 4.15 -2.07 -9.78
N ILE A 265 4.80 -1.16 -9.05
CA ILE A 265 6.27 -1.15 -8.88
C ILE A 265 6.71 -1.13 -7.42
N GLY A 266 5.75 -1.14 -6.46
CA GLY A 266 6.02 -0.99 -5.03
C GLY A 266 6.14 0.46 -4.58
N SER A 267 6.00 0.67 -3.26
CA SER A 267 6.15 2.01 -2.66
C SER A 267 7.61 2.50 -2.60
N ARG A 268 8.57 1.60 -2.74
CA ARG A 268 10.02 1.87 -2.75
C ARG A 268 10.70 1.07 -3.85
N PRO A 269 10.39 1.36 -5.14
CA PRO A 269 10.97 0.64 -6.26
C PRO A 269 12.47 0.92 -6.40
N ASN A 270 13.19 -0.02 -7.04
CA ASN A 270 14.51 0.31 -7.54
C ASN A 270 14.42 1.29 -8.73
N LEU A 271 15.53 1.99 -9.02
CA LEU A 271 15.56 3.06 -10.01
C LEU A 271 15.21 2.57 -11.43
N LEU A 272 15.60 1.34 -11.80
CA LEU A 272 15.26 0.78 -13.10
C LEU A 272 13.76 0.57 -13.25
N ALA A 273 13.11 -0.07 -12.28
CA ALA A 273 11.67 -0.28 -12.30
C ALA A 273 10.89 1.04 -12.35
N LEU A 274 11.30 2.02 -11.54
CA LEU A 274 10.71 3.36 -11.52
C LEU A 274 10.83 4.06 -12.88
N SER A 275 12.04 4.08 -13.47
CA SER A 275 12.27 4.75 -14.74
C SER A 275 11.60 4.05 -15.92
N LEU A 276 11.50 2.72 -15.92
CA LEU A 276 10.74 1.96 -16.91
C LEU A 276 9.24 2.27 -16.82
N TYR A 277 8.69 2.32 -15.60
CA TYR A 277 7.28 2.66 -15.40
C TYR A 277 6.96 4.08 -15.87
N LYS A 278 7.82 5.04 -15.56
CA LYS A 278 7.73 6.42 -16.04
C LYS A 278 7.77 6.49 -17.56
N ASN A 279 8.77 5.88 -18.18
CA ASN A 279 8.98 5.88 -19.62
C ASN A 279 7.80 5.26 -20.40
N LEU A 280 7.27 4.13 -19.91
CA LEU A 280 6.20 3.39 -20.59
C LEU A 280 4.82 3.99 -20.37
N ILE A 281 4.57 4.72 -19.25
CA ILE A 281 3.24 5.13 -18.86
C ILE A 281 3.18 6.61 -18.50
N THR A 282 3.87 7.03 -17.40
CA THR A 282 3.50 8.24 -16.68
C THR A 282 4.18 9.53 -17.16
N ASP A 283 5.22 9.44 -18.00
CA ASP A 283 5.85 10.66 -18.52
C ASP A 283 5.05 11.30 -19.66
N ASN A 284 4.39 10.49 -20.52
CA ASN A 284 3.66 11.03 -21.66
C ASN A 284 2.44 10.20 -22.08
N ILE A 285 2.54 8.87 -22.10
CA ILE A 285 1.57 7.96 -22.74
C ILE A 285 0.15 8.13 -22.18
N TRP A 286 0.01 8.27 -20.88
CA TRP A 286 -1.26 8.50 -20.20
C TRP A 286 -1.95 9.79 -20.66
N ALA A 287 -1.19 10.89 -20.83
CA ALA A 287 -1.74 12.18 -21.29
C ALA A 287 -2.19 12.13 -22.75
N VAL A 288 -1.42 11.46 -23.62
CA VAL A 288 -1.77 11.25 -25.04
C VAL A 288 -3.07 10.46 -25.13
N GLN A 289 -3.22 9.39 -24.35
CA GLN A 289 -4.44 8.59 -24.32
C GLN A 289 -5.65 9.40 -23.86
N ARG A 290 -5.53 10.18 -22.76
CA ARG A 290 -6.60 11.03 -22.25
C ARG A 290 -7.09 12.02 -23.31
N LYS A 291 -6.15 12.75 -23.94
CA LYS A 291 -6.45 13.68 -25.03
C LYS A 291 -7.18 12.98 -26.18
N TYR A 292 -6.72 11.79 -26.59
CA TYR A 292 -7.32 11.03 -27.69
C TYR A 292 -8.77 10.62 -27.39
N TYR A 293 -9.11 10.39 -26.13
CA TYR A 293 -10.46 10.05 -25.68
C TYR A 293 -11.37 11.25 -25.43
N GLY A 294 -10.88 12.49 -25.61
CA GLY A 294 -11.67 13.71 -25.50
C GLY A 294 -11.56 14.44 -24.16
N TYR A 295 -10.60 14.04 -23.34
CA TYR A 295 -10.29 14.76 -22.11
C TYR A 295 -9.26 15.88 -22.35
N LYS A 296 -9.09 16.76 -21.35
CA LYS A 296 -8.13 17.86 -21.37
C LYS A 296 -6.71 17.38 -21.62
N ASN A 297 -6.01 18.07 -22.54
CA ASN A 297 -4.58 17.85 -22.72
C ASN A 297 -3.80 18.47 -21.57
N VAL A 298 -3.04 17.66 -20.86
CA VAL A 298 -2.20 18.08 -19.72
C VAL A 298 -0.70 18.01 -20.01
N ALA A 299 -0.30 17.59 -21.21
CA ALA A 299 1.11 17.62 -21.61
C ALA A 299 1.64 19.07 -21.61
N PRO A 300 2.91 19.31 -21.23
CA PRO A 300 3.97 18.33 -20.96
C PRO A 300 4.11 17.90 -19.50
N HIS A 301 3.13 18.15 -18.63
CA HIS A 301 3.26 17.87 -17.21
C HIS A 301 3.33 16.36 -16.96
N PRO A 302 4.36 15.86 -16.24
CA PRO A 302 4.45 14.46 -15.88
C PRO A 302 3.35 14.12 -14.85
N LEU A 303 2.86 12.89 -14.90
CA LEU A 303 1.90 12.41 -13.91
C LEU A 303 2.59 12.05 -12.60
N LEU A 304 3.77 11.43 -12.67
CA LEU A 304 4.46 10.84 -11.53
C LEU A 304 5.73 11.62 -11.16
N TYR A 305 5.84 11.93 -9.87
CA TYR A 305 7.04 12.42 -9.22
C TYR A 305 7.64 11.35 -8.31
N ALA A 306 8.94 11.35 -8.14
CA ALA A 306 9.67 10.37 -7.32
C ALA A 306 10.32 11.07 -6.12
N PHE A 307 9.57 11.26 -5.04
CA PHE A 307 10.07 11.90 -3.83
C PHE A 307 10.92 10.92 -3.01
N SER A 308 12.21 11.19 -2.92
CA SER A 308 13.18 10.26 -2.33
C SER A 308 13.04 8.82 -2.88
N GLY A 309 12.79 8.68 -4.19
CA GLY A 309 12.58 7.39 -4.85
C GLY A 309 11.20 6.75 -4.64
N CYS A 310 10.33 7.32 -3.80
CA CYS A 310 8.95 6.87 -3.63
C CYS A 310 8.06 7.48 -4.72
N PRO A 311 7.23 6.69 -5.41
CA PRO A 311 6.41 7.18 -6.53
C PRO A 311 5.14 7.86 -6.03
N TYR A 312 4.89 9.08 -6.51
CA TYR A 312 3.70 9.87 -6.21
C TYR A 312 3.04 10.40 -7.49
N ILE A 313 1.74 10.21 -7.60
CA ILE A 313 0.91 10.85 -8.63
C ILE A 313 0.65 12.31 -8.24
N ASP A 314 0.88 13.24 -9.15
CA ASP A 314 0.39 14.60 -9.01
C ASP A 314 -1.12 14.63 -9.27
N VAL A 315 -1.89 14.66 -8.19
CA VAL A 315 -3.36 14.61 -8.23
C VAL A 315 -3.96 15.78 -8.99
N ARG A 316 -3.36 16.98 -8.90
CA ARG A 316 -3.83 18.12 -9.69
C ARG A 316 -3.69 17.85 -11.19
N THR A 317 -2.55 17.34 -11.63
CA THR A 317 -2.31 16.99 -13.03
C THR A 317 -3.24 15.86 -13.46
N ASP A 318 -3.39 14.83 -12.63
CA ASP A 318 -4.31 13.73 -12.88
C ASP A 318 -5.77 14.20 -13.02
N PHE A 319 -6.29 14.93 -12.04
CA PHE A 319 -7.69 15.39 -12.07
C PHE A 319 -7.98 16.36 -13.23
N ASN A 320 -7.01 17.22 -13.61
CA ASN A 320 -7.11 18.00 -14.85
C ASN A 320 -7.27 17.09 -16.08
N SER A 321 -6.58 15.93 -16.11
CA SER A 321 -6.62 15.00 -17.23
C SER A 321 -7.95 14.29 -17.39
N PHE A 322 -8.83 14.33 -16.41
CA PHE A 322 -10.18 13.79 -16.46
C PHE A 322 -11.25 14.84 -16.79
N LEU A 323 -10.89 16.12 -16.79
CA LEU A 323 -11.83 17.15 -17.25
C LEU A 323 -12.09 16.98 -18.75
N PRO A 324 -13.35 17.02 -19.22
CA PRO A 324 -13.64 17.08 -20.66
C PRO A 324 -12.96 18.28 -21.33
N ALA A 325 -12.41 18.06 -22.52
CA ALA A 325 -11.68 19.11 -23.25
C ALA A 325 -12.57 20.31 -23.67
N GLY A 326 -13.87 20.10 -23.80
CA GLY A 326 -14.83 21.12 -24.22
C GLY A 326 -15.40 22.03 -23.13
N LEU A 327 -14.95 21.85 -21.87
CA LEU A 327 -15.44 22.69 -20.77
C LEU A 327 -14.92 24.12 -20.84
N SER A 328 -15.78 25.08 -20.50
CA SER A 328 -15.38 26.46 -20.27
C SER A 328 -14.36 26.55 -19.11
N PRO A 329 -13.40 27.52 -19.18
CA PRO A 329 -12.36 27.64 -18.15
C PRO A 329 -12.90 27.80 -16.72
N LYS A 330 -14.01 28.52 -16.57
CA LYS A 330 -14.64 28.74 -15.26
C LYS A 330 -15.21 27.45 -14.71
N THR A 331 -16.07 26.76 -15.49
CA THR A 331 -16.67 25.47 -15.10
C THR A 331 -15.59 24.43 -14.77
N ALA A 332 -14.55 24.34 -15.60
CA ALA A 332 -13.44 23.42 -15.38
C ALA A 332 -12.67 23.72 -14.07
N SER A 333 -12.44 25.00 -13.77
CA SER A 333 -11.75 25.43 -12.54
C SER A 333 -12.56 25.12 -11.28
N ASP A 334 -13.87 25.41 -11.32
CA ASP A 334 -14.76 25.19 -10.17
C ASP A 334 -14.91 23.70 -9.86
N ILE A 335 -15.09 22.87 -10.88
CA ILE A 335 -15.15 21.40 -10.73
C ILE A 335 -13.84 20.84 -10.18
N LEU A 336 -12.71 21.26 -10.75
CA LEU A 336 -11.42 20.76 -10.29
C LEU A 336 -11.15 21.12 -8.84
N GLN A 337 -11.45 22.37 -8.43
CA GLN A 337 -11.23 22.78 -7.04
C GLN A 337 -12.07 21.92 -6.09
N CYS A 338 -13.34 21.65 -6.45
CA CYS A 338 -14.19 20.75 -5.67
C CYS A 338 -13.59 19.33 -5.53
N TYR A 339 -13.03 18.79 -6.61
CA TYR A 339 -12.38 17.48 -6.56
C TYR A 339 -11.16 17.44 -5.65
N LEU A 340 -10.32 18.50 -5.70
CA LEU A 340 -9.14 18.61 -4.83
C LEU A 340 -9.53 18.76 -3.36
N ASP A 341 -10.53 19.59 -3.08
CA ASP A 341 -11.04 19.81 -1.73
C ASP A 341 -11.68 18.54 -1.14
N ASP A 342 -12.34 17.73 -1.97
CA ASP A 342 -12.91 16.46 -1.54
C ASP A 342 -11.84 15.43 -1.16
N LEU A 343 -10.75 15.35 -1.94
CA LEU A 343 -9.63 14.46 -1.59
C LEU A 343 -8.87 14.95 -0.35
N GLU A 344 -8.70 16.26 -0.19
CA GLU A 344 -8.04 16.82 0.99
C GLU A 344 -8.83 16.52 2.26
N ARG A 345 -10.17 16.62 2.20
CA ARG A 345 -11.05 16.27 3.32
C ARG A 345 -11.13 14.78 3.63
N GLN A 346 -10.96 13.93 2.60
CA GLN A 346 -11.07 12.48 2.68
C GLN A 346 -9.87 11.79 1.99
N PRO A 347 -8.64 11.94 2.54
CA PRO A 347 -7.44 11.40 1.92
C PRO A 347 -7.44 9.88 1.79
N GLU A 348 -8.24 9.17 2.59
CA GLU A 348 -8.45 7.72 2.49
C GLU A 348 -9.15 7.27 1.19
N LEU A 349 -9.70 8.22 0.41
CA LEU A 349 -10.30 7.93 -0.90
C LEU A 349 -9.29 7.97 -2.05
N HIS A 350 -8.01 8.20 -1.77
CA HIS A 350 -7.00 8.37 -2.82
C HIS A 350 -6.88 7.17 -3.78
N ASP A 351 -7.09 5.95 -3.30
CA ASP A 351 -7.09 4.72 -4.12
C ASP A 351 -8.43 4.47 -4.85
N LYS A 352 -9.44 5.30 -4.59
CA LYS A 352 -10.81 5.20 -5.11
C LYS A 352 -11.27 6.47 -5.81
N ALA A 353 -10.36 7.43 -6.03
CA ALA A 353 -10.67 8.78 -6.50
C ALA A 353 -11.47 8.75 -7.82
N GLU A 354 -11.10 7.90 -8.78
CA GLU A 354 -11.79 7.79 -10.06
C GLU A 354 -13.28 7.43 -9.94
N PHE A 355 -13.65 6.61 -8.93
CA PHE A 355 -15.03 6.14 -8.76
C PHE A 355 -15.81 6.89 -7.69
N ARG A 356 -15.15 7.66 -6.83
CA ARG A 356 -15.77 8.31 -5.68
C ARG A 356 -15.70 9.83 -5.73
N ILE A 357 -14.68 10.36 -6.39
CA ILE A 357 -14.45 11.81 -6.49
C ILE A 357 -14.72 12.33 -7.90
N LEU A 358 -14.28 11.63 -8.94
CA LEU A 358 -14.31 12.11 -10.31
C LEU A 358 -15.58 11.68 -11.06
N PHE A 359 -16.01 12.52 -12.00
CA PHE A 359 -16.94 12.13 -13.05
C PHE A 359 -16.17 12.02 -14.37
N THR A 360 -16.09 10.81 -14.92
CA THR A 360 -15.26 10.51 -16.10
C THR A 360 -16.06 10.13 -17.33
N CYS A 361 -17.38 9.96 -17.19
CA CYS A 361 -18.30 9.62 -18.29
C CYS A 361 -19.75 9.99 -17.92
N ALA A 362 -20.65 9.96 -18.89
CA ALA A 362 -22.09 10.03 -18.67
C ALA A 362 -22.68 8.60 -18.62
N ALA A 363 -22.88 8.05 -17.42
CA ALA A 363 -23.65 6.84 -17.19
C ALA A 363 -25.09 7.19 -16.80
N LEU A 364 -25.97 6.19 -16.58
CA LEU A 364 -27.44 6.42 -16.38
C LEU A 364 -27.79 7.17 -15.07
N THR A 365 -26.87 7.31 -14.14
CA THR A 365 -27.06 8.04 -12.87
C THR A 365 -26.23 9.31 -12.78
N THR A 366 -25.45 9.64 -13.82
CA THR A 366 -24.51 10.76 -13.79
C THR A 366 -25.22 12.09 -13.62
N ARG A 367 -26.31 12.36 -14.36
CA ARG A 367 -27.08 13.61 -14.26
C ARG A 367 -27.56 13.87 -12.84
N GLU A 368 -28.20 12.89 -12.22
CA GLU A 368 -28.73 13.01 -10.84
C GLU A 368 -27.61 13.25 -9.83
N THR A 369 -26.49 12.54 -10.00
CA THR A 369 -25.35 12.62 -9.07
C THR A 369 -24.60 13.94 -9.22
N VAL A 370 -24.38 14.42 -10.45
CA VAL A 370 -23.77 15.73 -10.74
C VAL A 370 -24.65 16.84 -10.19
N GLN A 371 -25.97 16.81 -10.46
CA GLN A 371 -26.91 17.81 -9.94
C GLN A 371 -26.86 17.86 -8.41
N LYS A 372 -26.96 16.72 -7.74
CA LYS A 372 -26.91 16.65 -6.28
C LYS A 372 -25.61 17.22 -5.71
N ARG A 373 -24.48 16.94 -6.35
CA ARG A 373 -23.16 17.32 -5.82
C ARG A 373 -22.78 18.75 -6.09
N PHE A 374 -23.14 19.29 -7.28
CA PHE A 374 -22.64 20.59 -7.71
C PHE A 374 -23.67 21.71 -7.71
N ALA A 375 -24.96 21.46 -7.42
CA ALA A 375 -26.01 22.47 -7.44
C ALA A 375 -25.77 23.70 -6.53
N HIS A 376 -24.91 23.55 -5.52
CA HIS A 376 -24.52 24.65 -4.63
C HIS A 376 -23.25 25.38 -5.05
N ILE A 377 -22.55 24.90 -6.10
CA ILE A 377 -21.28 25.46 -6.59
C ILE A 377 -21.42 25.98 -8.01
N LEU A 378 -22.16 25.27 -8.87
CA LEU A 378 -22.32 25.54 -10.31
C LEU A 378 -23.72 26.02 -10.63
N SER A 379 -23.85 26.91 -11.63
CA SER A 379 -25.14 27.24 -12.22
C SER A 379 -25.71 26.05 -12.98
N GLN A 380 -27.02 26.07 -13.28
CA GLN A 380 -27.66 25.02 -14.09
C GLN A 380 -27.01 24.90 -15.46
N GLU A 381 -26.66 26.02 -16.09
CA GLU A 381 -25.98 26.07 -17.39
C GLU A 381 -24.60 25.38 -17.34
N GLN A 382 -23.82 25.62 -16.28
CA GLN A 382 -22.53 24.94 -16.08
C GLN A 382 -22.70 23.44 -15.83
N ILE A 383 -23.74 23.02 -15.13
CA ILE A 383 -24.08 21.61 -14.92
C ILE A 383 -24.43 20.93 -16.23
N ASP A 384 -25.28 21.59 -17.06
CA ASP A 384 -25.70 21.05 -18.38
C ASP A 384 -24.53 21.04 -19.36
N GLU A 385 -23.64 22.04 -19.33
CA GLU A 385 -22.37 22.05 -20.06
C GLU A 385 -21.52 20.82 -19.70
N PHE A 386 -21.31 20.60 -18.40
CA PHE A 386 -20.49 19.48 -17.92
C PHE A 386 -21.06 18.12 -18.34
N ILE A 387 -22.34 17.89 -18.12
CA ILE A 387 -23.02 16.66 -18.53
C ILE A 387 -22.98 16.48 -20.07
N GLY A 388 -23.15 17.54 -20.83
CA GLY A 388 -23.03 17.51 -22.29
C GLY A 388 -21.65 17.08 -22.78
N CYS A 389 -20.61 17.61 -22.16
CA CYS A 389 -19.22 17.23 -22.47
C CYS A 389 -18.92 15.76 -22.08
N LEU A 390 -19.36 15.28 -20.91
CA LEU A 390 -19.24 13.88 -20.52
C LEU A 390 -19.99 12.94 -21.46
N ARG A 391 -21.18 13.34 -21.91
CA ARG A 391 -22.00 12.62 -22.93
C ARG A 391 -21.24 12.47 -24.23
N THR A 392 -20.60 13.54 -24.71
CA THR A 392 -19.79 13.53 -25.92
C THR A 392 -18.67 12.52 -25.86
N ILE A 393 -17.91 12.50 -24.72
CA ILE A 393 -16.86 11.50 -24.48
C ILE A 393 -17.46 10.09 -24.54
N THR A 394 -18.55 9.85 -23.83
CA THR A 394 -19.18 8.53 -23.74
C THR A 394 -19.67 8.03 -25.09
N ASN A 395 -20.31 8.90 -25.89
CA ASN A 395 -20.76 8.57 -27.24
C ASN A 395 -19.59 8.24 -28.17
N ASN A 396 -18.45 8.92 -28.06
CA ASN A 396 -17.25 8.62 -28.83
C ASN A 396 -16.63 7.27 -28.43
N VAL A 397 -16.56 6.97 -27.14
CA VAL A 397 -16.00 5.70 -26.64
C VAL A 397 -16.82 4.50 -27.11
N PHE A 398 -18.16 4.61 -27.10
CA PHE A 398 -19.08 3.53 -27.50
C PHE A 398 -19.74 3.76 -28.85
N ALA A 399 -19.11 4.51 -29.75
CA ALA A 399 -19.64 4.76 -31.07
C ALA A 399 -20.12 3.47 -31.75
N PRO A 400 -21.32 3.45 -32.38
CA PRO A 400 -21.85 2.25 -33.04
C PRO A 400 -20.97 1.72 -34.17
N VAL A 401 -20.26 2.63 -34.85
CA VAL A 401 -19.34 2.31 -35.95
C VAL A 401 -17.91 2.59 -35.43
N LEU A 402 -17.09 1.55 -35.33
CA LEU A 402 -15.68 1.62 -34.96
C LEU A 402 -15.41 2.38 -33.61
N PRO A 403 -15.89 1.87 -32.49
CA PRO A 403 -15.58 2.45 -31.15
C PRO A 403 -14.08 2.64 -30.92
N LEU A 404 -13.69 3.63 -30.14
CA LEU A 404 -12.26 3.95 -29.90
C LEU A 404 -11.45 2.75 -29.44
N TYR A 405 -11.96 1.96 -28.50
CA TYR A 405 -11.26 0.79 -27.97
C TYR A 405 -10.99 -0.31 -29.02
N GLN A 406 -11.76 -0.40 -30.11
CA GLN A 406 -11.49 -1.39 -31.17
C GLN A 406 -10.26 -1.00 -31.99
N LYS A 407 -9.99 0.31 -32.17
CA LYS A 407 -8.72 0.78 -32.77
C LYS A 407 -7.54 0.41 -31.87
N ASP A 408 -7.72 0.56 -30.56
CA ASP A 408 -6.70 0.18 -29.57
C ASP A 408 -6.44 -1.34 -29.58
N ILE A 409 -7.49 -2.17 -29.65
CA ILE A 409 -7.35 -3.63 -29.81
C ILE A 409 -6.57 -3.99 -31.09
N ALA A 410 -6.89 -3.32 -32.21
CA ALA A 410 -6.19 -3.57 -33.47
C ALA A 410 -4.70 -3.20 -33.39
N ALA A 411 -4.36 -2.14 -32.66
CA ALA A 411 -2.97 -1.76 -32.40
C ALA A 411 -2.24 -2.81 -31.55
N VAL A 412 -2.82 -3.22 -30.41
CA VAL A 412 -2.22 -4.25 -29.53
C VAL A 412 -1.95 -5.56 -30.26
N LYS A 413 -2.85 -6.00 -31.14
CA LYS A 413 -2.67 -7.23 -31.93
C LYS A 413 -1.45 -7.21 -32.84
N LYS A 414 -0.96 -6.03 -33.24
CA LYS A 414 0.23 -5.87 -34.08
C LYS A 414 1.55 -5.97 -33.27
N LEU A 415 1.50 -5.66 -31.98
CA LEU A 415 2.70 -5.52 -31.13
C LEU A 415 3.60 -6.77 -31.16
N GLU A 416 3.03 -7.96 -31.03
CA GLU A 416 3.81 -9.21 -30.94
C GLU A 416 4.57 -9.49 -32.23
N ALA A 417 3.91 -9.30 -33.39
CA ALA A 417 4.55 -9.49 -34.69
C ALA A 417 5.63 -8.43 -34.96
N LEU A 418 5.32 -7.15 -34.69
CA LEU A 418 6.26 -6.04 -34.87
C LEU A 418 7.51 -6.23 -33.98
N SER A 419 7.31 -6.57 -32.71
CA SER A 419 8.44 -6.77 -31.78
C SER A 419 9.29 -7.96 -32.15
N LYS A 420 8.71 -9.06 -32.64
CA LYS A 420 9.47 -10.23 -33.13
C LYS A 420 10.34 -9.86 -34.33
N ASN A 421 9.78 -9.17 -35.31
CA ASN A 421 10.47 -8.73 -36.50
C ASN A 421 11.59 -7.72 -36.16
N PHE A 422 11.31 -6.80 -35.22
CA PHE A 422 12.30 -5.83 -34.77
C PHE A 422 13.46 -6.50 -34.03
N PHE A 423 13.15 -7.46 -33.13
CA PHE A 423 14.13 -8.18 -32.34
C PHE A 423 15.13 -8.98 -33.19
N ALA A 424 14.68 -9.51 -34.33
CA ALA A 424 15.52 -10.28 -35.27
C ALA A 424 16.58 -9.43 -35.99
N LYS A 425 16.49 -8.08 -35.94
CA LYS A 425 17.46 -7.20 -36.58
C LYS A 425 18.78 -7.19 -35.80
N GLU A 426 19.89 -7.10 -36.53
CA GLU A 426 21.23 -6.89 -35.93
C GLU A 426 21.36 -5.43 -35.51
N MET A 427 21.49 -5.20 -34.22
CA MET A 427 21.61 -3.87 -33.58
C MET A 427 22.36 -4.01 -32.27
N CYS A 428 22.94 -2.90 -31.77
CA CYS A 428 23.47 -2.87 -30.40
C CYS A 428 22.36 -2.98 -29.35
N PHE A 429 22.71 -3.30 -28.10
CA PHE A 429 21.74 -3.49 -27.02
C PHE A 429 20.90 -2.23 -26.77
N GLU A 430 21.54 -1.05 -26.76
CA GLU A 430 20.89 0.23 -26.53
C GLU A 430 19.80 0.53 -27.58
N GLU A 431 20.09 0.27 -28.85
CA GLU A 431 19.15 0.46 -29.96
C GLU A 431 17.99 -0.55 -29.90
N LYS A 432 18.30 -1.83 -29.60
CA LYS A 432 17.27 -2.85 -29.41
C LYS A 432 16.33 -2.50 -28.25
N ILE A 433 16.89 -2.11 -27.11
CA ILE A 433 16.08 -1.73 -25.93
C ILE A 433 15.21 -0.52 -26.25
N ARG A 434 15.80 0.53 -26.87
CA ARG A 434 15.05 1.75 -27.26
C ARG A 434 13.89 1.43 -28.20
N GLY A 435 14.16 0.71 -29.28
CA GLY A 435 13.13 0.38 -30.27
C GLY A 435 12.02 -0.52 -29.72
N LEU A 436 12.34 -1.46 -28.83
CA LEU A 436 11.33 -2.27 -28.13
C LEU A 436 10.50 -1.43 -27.15
N LEU A 437 11.10 -0.45 -26.48
CA LEU A 437 10.36 0.52 -25.64
C LEU A 437 9.40 1.36 -26.48
N ASP A 438 9.86 1.86 -27.65
CA ASP A 438 9.01 2.64 -28.57
C ASP A 438 7.83 1.81 -29.05
N LEU A 439 8.04 0.57 -29.50
CA LEU A 439 6.98 -0.35 -29.89
C LEU A 439 6.04 -0.66 -28.72
N CYS A 440 6.58 -0.86 -27.53
CA CYS A 440 5.79 -1.13 -26.32
C CYS A 440 4.91 0.08 -25.96
N ARG A 441 5.43 1.31 -26.12
CA ARG A 441 4.63 2.53 -25.89
C ARG A 441 3.51 2.67 -26.91
N GLU A 442 3.86 2.61 -28.21
CA GLU A 442 2.92 2.91 -29.31
C GLU A 442 1.86 1.83 -29.48
N TYR A 443 2.25 0.55 -29.43
CA TYR A 443 1.33 -0.57 -29.70
C TYR A 443 0.97 -1.36 -28.44
N GLY A 444 1.52 -1.03 -27.27
CA GLY A 444 1.27 -1.69 -25.98
C GLY A 444 0.56 -0.78 -25.00
N THR A 445 1.29 0.06 -24.29
CA THR A 445 0.77 0.81 -23.14
C THR A 445 -0.21 1.92 -23.52
N LEU A 446 -0.02 2.59 -24.66
CA LEU A 446 -0.98 3.60 -25.17
C LEU A 446 -2.36 2.98 -25.47
N PRO A 447 -2.47 1.93 -26.31
CA PRO A 447 -3.76 1.31 -26.56
C PRO A 447 -4.30 0.56 -25.31
N PHE A 448 -3.43 -0.03 -24.46
CA PHE A 448 -3.88 -0.59 -23.18
C PHE A 448 -4.58 0.46 -22.31
N ALA A 449 -4.05 1.69 -22.23
CA ALA A 449 -4.66 2.79 -21.48
C ALA A 449 -6.08 3.12 -21.99
N GLY A 450 -6.28 3.11 -23.30
CA GLY A 450 -7.60 3.33 -23.93
C GLY A 450 -8.60 2.21 -23.62
N ILE A 451 -8.18 0.96 -23.79
CA ILE A 451 -8.99 -0.22 -23.46
C ILE A 451 -9.36 -0.22 -21.96
N ALA A 452 -8.40 0.08 -21.08
CA ALA A 452 -8.64 0.17 -19.63
C ALA A 452 -9.64 1.28 -19.29
N ARG A 453 -9.53 2.45 -19.92
CA ARG A 453 -10.50 3.56 -19.78
C ARG A 453 -11.89 3.12 -20.17
N THR A 454 -12.03 2.44 -21.32
CA THR A 454 -13.32 1.92 -21.78
C THR A 454 -13.91 0.88 -20.79
N ALA A 455 -13.08 0.00 -20.25
CA ALA A 455 -13.51 -0.99 -19.25
C ALA A 455 -14.00 -0.32 -17.95
N PHE A 456 -13.35 0.76 -17.50
CA PHE A 456 -13.78 1.52 -16.32
C PHE A 456 -15.09 2.29 -16.56
N ILE A 457 -15.25 2.90 -17.73
CA ILE A 457 -16.54 3.48 -18.13
C ILE A 457 -17.64 2.41 -18.17
N GLY A 458 -17.33 1.24 -18.75
CA GLY A 458 -18.24 0.09 -18.76
C GLY A 458 -18.63 -0.39 -17.36
N ARG A 459 -17.69 -0.32 -16.39
CA ARG A 459 -17.96 -0.59 -14.98
C ARG A 459 -18.95 0.39 -14.39
N GLN A 460 -18.82 1.69 -14.67
CA GLN A 460 -19.75 2.72 -14.19
C GLN A 460 -21.17 2.49 -14.73
N PHE A 461 -21.30 2.01 -15.99
CA PHE A 461 -22.62 1.60 -16.51
C PHE A 461 -23.19 0.41 -15.75
N LEU A 462 -22.41 -0.63 -15.46
CA LEU A 462 -22.88 -1.77 -14.68
C LEU A 462 -23.32 -1.35 -13.27
N ASP A 463 -22.59 -0.45 -12.63
CA ASP A 463 -22.94 0.11 -11.33
C ASP A 463 -24.28 0.88 -11.44
N SER A 464 -24.46 1.72 -12.48
CA SER A 464 -25.71 2.45 -12.72
C SER A 464 -26.90 1.53 -13.01
N PHE A 465 -26.70 0.39 -13.70
CA PHE A 465 -27.76 -0.62 -13.87
C PHE A 465 -28.22 -1.21 -12.54
N SER A 466 -27.29 -1.41 -11.61
CA SER A 466 -27.63 -1.90 -10.26
C SER A 466 -28.32 -0.83 -9.42
N GLU A 467 -27.90 0.43 -9.49
CA GLU A 467 -28.51 1.57 -8.81
C GLU A 467 -29.93 1.84 -9.30
N LYS A 468 -30.15 1.81 -10.60
CA LYS A 468 -31.49 1.92 -11.24
C LYS A 468 -32.34 0.64 -11.11
N LYS A 469 -31.85 -0.39 -10.37
CA LYS A 469 -32.53 -1.67 -10.14
C LYS A 469 -32.88 -2.46 -11.41
N ILE A 470 -32.19 -2.23 -12.51
CA ILE A 470 -32.33 -2.99 -13.78
C ILE A 470 -31.80 -4.40 -13.59
N ILE A 471 -30.70 -4.53 -12.87
CA ILE A 471 -30.09 -5.80 -12.48
C ILE A 471 -29.92 -5.89 -10.95
N SER A 472 -30.07 -7.09 -10.40
CA SER A 472 -29.74 -7.34 -9.01
C SER A 472 -28.22 -7.42 -8.77
N LYS A 473 -27.77 -7.23 -7.53
CA LYS A 473 -26.37 -7.47 -7.15
C LYS A 473 -25.89 -8.87 -7.48
N LYS A 474 -26.79 -9.87 -7.49
CA LYS A 474 -26.49 -11.23 -7.93
C LYS A 474 -26.22 -11.26 -9.44
N ASN A 475 -27.14 -10.72 -10.25
CA ASN A 475 -27.00 -10.69 -11.69
C ASN A 475 -25.76 -9.91 -12.16
N TYR A 476 -25.41 -8.83 -11.45
CA TYR A 476 -24.15 -8.11 -11.65
C TYR A 476 -22.93 -9.02 -11.49
N ARG A 477 -22.88 -9.76 -10.38
CA ARG A 477 -21.77 -10.70 -10.13
C ARG A 477 -21.74 -11.84 -11.15
N ASP A 478 -22.89 -12.37 -11.51
CA ASP A 478 -23.02 -13.46 -12.49
C ASP A 478 -22.57 -13.00 -13.87
N PHE A 479 -22.89 -11.74 -14.26
CA PHE A 479 -22.41 -11.12 -15.50
C PHE A 479 -20.88 -11.04 -15.52
N VAL A 480 -20.27 -10.46 -14.48
CA VAL A 480 -18.80 -10.33 -14.40
C VAL A 480 -18.13 -11.71 -14.44
N ARG A 481 -18.68 -12.70 -13.72
CA ARG A 481 -18.17 -14.10 -13.71
C ARG A 481 -18.33 -14.81 -15.05
N SER A 482 -19.26 -14.39 -15.88
CA SER A 482 -19.48 -14.97 -17.22
C SER A 482 -18.40 -14.56 -18.23
N ILE A 483 -17.56 -13.58 -17.92
CA ILE A 483 -16.50 -13.06 -18.79
C ILE A 483 -15.23 -13.88 -18.58
N VAL A 484 -14.77 -14.55 -19.64
CA VAL A 484 -13.54 -15.37 -19.60
C VAL A 484 -12.32 -14.49 -19.88
N ILE A 485 -11.43 -14.36 -18.92
CA ILE A 485 -10.19 -13.56 -19.01
C ILE A 485 -8.91 -14.43 -19.04
N PRO A 486 -7.74 -13.89 -19.44
CA PRO A 486 -6.49 -14.65 -19.58
C PRO A 486 -6.06 -15.44 -18.35
N SER A 487 -6.27 -14.91 -17.16
CA SER A 487 -5.93 -15.58 -15.90
C SER A 487 -6.68 -16.91 -15.69
N GLN A 488 -7.91 -17.03 -16.21
CA GLN A 488 -8.62 -18.33 -16.23
C GLN A 488 -8.00 -19.28 -17.26
N LYS A 489 -7.42 -18.75 -18.35
CA LYS A 489 -6.71 -19.55 -19.35
C LYS A 489 -5.42 -20.13 -18.78
N ILE A 490 -4.65 -19.37 -17.97
CA ILE A 490 -3.45 -19.89 -17.27
C ILE A 490 -3.82 -21.11 -16.42
N GLN A 491 -4.87 -21.01 -15.61
CA GLN A 491 -5.30 -22.11 -14.74
C GLN A 491 -5.74 -23.35 -15.54
N SER A 492 -6.50 -23.14 -16.61
CA SER A 492 -6.87 -24.23 -17.51
C SER A 492 -5.64 -24.91 -18.13
N ASP A 493 -4.63 -24.11 -18.50
CA ASP A 493 -3.41 -24.63 -19.10
C ASP A 493 -2.52 -25.36 -18.06
N ILE A 494 -2.49 -24.92 -16.80
CA ILE A 494 -1.83 -25.64 -15.69
C ILE A 494 -2.48 -27.01 -15.45
N VAL A 495 -3.81 -27.09 -15.49
CA VAL A 495 -4.52 -28.37 -15.39
C VAL A 495 -4.14 -29.30 -16.54
N LYS A 496 -4.15 -28.77 -17.77
CA LYS A 496 -3.74 -29.59 -18.95
C LYS A 496 -2.29 -30.04 -18.84
N LEU A 497 -1.41 -29.21 -18.26
CA LEU A 497 -0.02 -29.61 -18.01
C LEU A 497 0.06 -30.75 -17.00
N LYS A 498 -0.63 -30.65 -15.88
CA LYS A 498 -0.70 -31.73 -14.86
C LYS A 498 -1.34 -33.00 -15.36
N ASP A 499 -2.37 -32.90 -16.20
CA ASP A 499 -3.03 -34.02 -16.84
C ASP A 499 -2.23 -34.64 -18.01
N GLY A 500 -1.03 -34.13 -18.32
CA GLY A 500 -0.24 -34.55 -19.49
C GLY A 500 -0.81 -34.13 -20.85
N LYS A 501 -1.89 -33.35 -20.89
CA LYS A 501 -2.55 -32.85 -22.12
C LYS A 501 -1.83 -31.65 -22.74
N MET A 502 -0.87 -31.08 -22.06
CA MET A 502 -0.01 -29.95 -22.50
C MET A 502 1.43 -30.23 -22.09
N THR A 503 2.38 -30.00 -22.97
CA THR A 503 3.82 -30.10 -22.63
C THR A 503 4.28 -28.86 -21.88
N ARG A 504 5.27 -29.00 -20.97
CA ARG A 504 5.92 -27.91 -20.28
C ARG A 504 6.43 -26.84 -21.27
N LYS A 505 7.07 -27.25 -22.36
CA LYS A 505 7.54 -26.35 -23.42
C LYS A 505 6.41 -25.49 -23.99
N ARG A 506 5.24 -26.08 -24.27
CA ARG A 506 4.07 -25.32 -24.77
C ARG A 506 3.51 -24.36 -23.73
N PHE A 507 3.49 -24.77 -22.47
CA PHE A 507 3.06 -23.92 -21.36
C PHE A 507 4.00 -22.71 -21.21
N LEU A 508 5.31 -22.93 -21.15
CA LEU A 508 6.33 -21.88 -20.99
C LEU A 508 6.41 -20.95 -22.20
N ASN A 509 6.24 -21.43 -23.41
CA ASN A 509 6.14 -20.56 -24.60
C ASN A 509 5.01 -19.53 -24.49
N LYS A 510 3.92 -19.88 -23.80
CA LYS A 510 2.76 -19.00 -23.64
C LYS A 510 2.88 -18.11 -22.40
N TRP A 511 3.30 -18.65 -21.27
CA TRP A 511 3.24 -18.02 -19.95
C TRP A 511 4.60 -17.81 -19.28
N GLY A 512 5.67 -18.35 -19.83
CA GLY A 512 7.01 -18.33 -19.24
C GLY A 512 7.58 -16.93 -19.01
N HIS A 513 7.13 -15.93 -19.78
CA HIS A 513 7.54 -14.55 -19.64
C HIS A 513 7.03 -13.86 -18.37
N LEU A 514 6.05 -14.42 -17.70
CA LEU A 514 5.48 -13.83 -16.49
C LEU A 514 6.44 -13.92 -15.31
N ARG A 515 6.40 -12.90 -14.47
CA ARG A 515 7.14 -12.80 -13.20
C ARG A 515 6.33 -12.01 -12.18
N PRO A 516 6.42 -12.30 -10.88
CA PRO A 516 5.97 -11.38 -9.85
C PRO A 516 6.68 -10.02 -9.99
N ASN A 517 5.99 -8.91 -9.73
CA ASN A 517 6.56 -7.56 -9.89
C ASN A 517 7.11 -7.34 -11.32
N SER A 518 6.23 -7.24 -12.29
CA SER A 518 6.49 -7.25 -13.74
C SER A 518 7.61 -6.30 -14.21
N TYR A 519 7.90 -5.23 -13.46
CA TYR A 519 8.94 -4.24 -13.77
C TYR A 519 10.29 -4.51 -13.07
N ASP A 520 10.34 -5.51 -12.17
CA ASP A 520 11.55 -5.77 -11.39
C ASP A 520 12.50 -6.74 -12.12
N ILE A 521 13.72 -6.28 -12.43
CA ILE A 521 14.75 -7.10 -13.04
C ILE A 521 15.22 -8.25 -12.15
N LEU A 522 15.05 -8.12 -10.82
CA LEU A 522 15.47 -9.12 -9.84
C LEU A 522 14.47 -10.26 -9.69
N SER A 523 13.25 -10.08 -10.16
CA SER A 523 12.21 -11.09 -10.09
C SER A 523 12.40 -12.11 -11.21
N LEU A 524 12.47 -13.40 -10.86
CA LEU A 524 12.65 -14.48 -11.84
C LEU A 524 11.35 -14.70 -12.63
N ARG A 525 11.51 -15.06 -13.91
CA ARG A 525 10.41 -15.45 -14.79
C ARG A 525 9.97 -16.88 -14.49
N TYR A 526 8.75 -17.26 -14.92
CA TYR A 526 8.27 -18.62 -14.79
C TYR A 526 9.12 -19.65 -15.60
N ASP A 527 9.77 -19.20 -16.69
CA ASP A 527 10.68 -20.07 -17.46
C ASP A 527 12.12 -20.07 -16.93
N GLU A 528 12.50 -19.10 -16.08
CA GLU A 528 13.80 -19.08 -15.39
C GLU A 528 13.81 -19.99 -14.15
N ASP A 529 12.67 -20.13 -13.44
CA ASP A 529 12.53 -21.00 -12.26
C ASP A 529 11.11 -21.59 -12.17
N PHE A 530 10.82 -22.58 -12.98
CA PHE A 530 9.49 -23.19 -13.05
C PHE A 530 9.08 -23.85 -11.73
N GLU A 531 9.99 -24.57 -11.08
CA GLU A 531 9.73 -25.36 -9.88
C GLU A 531 9.40 -24.46 -8.68
N ALA A 532 9.96 -23.26 -8.59
CA ALA A 532 9.62 -22.30 -7.53
C ALA A 532 8.16 -21.84 -7.61
N TYR A 533 7.62 -21.75 -8.82
CA TYR A 533 6.26 -21.26 -9.04
C TYR A 533 5.22 -22.38 -9.07
N PHE A 534 5.53 -23.50 -9.69
CA PHE A 534 4.59 -24.57 -9.96
C PHE A 534 5.08 -25.89 -9.35
N ASP A 535 4.39 -26.35 -8.32
CA ASP A 535 4.59 -27.68 -7.76
C ASP A 535 3.75 -28.69 -8.55
N GLU A 536 4.41 -29.51 -9.37
CA GLU A 536 3.75 -30.54 -10.16
C GLU A 536 3.09 -31.61 -9.28
N LYS A 537 3.58 -31.85 -8.05
CA LYS A 537 3.10 -32.82 -7.10
C LYS A 537 1.94 -32.32 -6.22
N SER A 538 1.70 -31.01 -6.18
CA SER A 538 0.62 -30.42 -5.38
C SER A 538 -0.75 -30.90 -5.91
N PRO A 539 -1.68 -31.37 -5.05
CA PRO A 539 -3.01 -31.79 -5.46
C PRO A 539 -3.90 -30.58 -5.83
N TYR A 540 -3.52 -29.84 -6.87
CA TYR A 540 -4.34 -28.77 -7.40
C TYR A 540 -5.62 -29.37 -8.00
N LYS A 541 -6.73 -29.16 -7.32
CA LYS A 541 -8.05 -29.43 -7.87
C LYS A 541 -8.63 -28.10 -8.35
N PRO A 542 -8.66 -27.84 -9.66
CA PRO A 542 -9.37 -26.69 -10.16
C PRO A 542 -10.82 -26.84 -9.70
N VAL A 543 -11.36 -25.80 -9.12
CA VAL A 543 -12.81 -25.72 -8.96
C VAL A 543 -13.38 -25.54 -10.38
N PRO A 544 -13.96 -26.57 -11.00
CA PRO A 544 -14.57 -26.42 -12.30
C PRO A 544 -15.81 -25.55 -12.12
N LYS A 545 -15.71 -24.27 -12.35
CA LYS A 545 -16.90 -23.45 -12.55
C LYS A 545 -17.28 -23.55 -14.01
N LYS A 546 -18.40 -24.22 -14.31
CA LYS A 546 -19.19 -23.88 -15.48
C LYS A 546 -19.36 -22.36 -15.43
N ALA A 547 -18.80 -21.67 -16.44
CA ALA A 547 -19.05 -20.23 -16.58
C ALA A 547 -20.58 -20.06 -16.56
N GLU A 548 -21.09 -19.41 -15.51
CA GLU A 548 -22.52 -19.12 -15.41
C GLU A 548 -22.83 -18.23 -16.61
N LYS A 549 -23.63 -18.74 -17.54
CA LYS A 549 -24.06 -17.97 -18.71
C LYS A 549 -25.09 -16.93 -18.25
N TYR A 550 -24.66 -15.72 -17.96
CA TYR A 550 -25.58 -14.62 -17.76
C TYR A 550 -25.81 -13.87 -19.09
N SER A 551 -27.06 -13.64 -19.42
CA SER A 551 -27.48 -12.78 -20.52
C SER A 551 -28.58 -11.83 -20.05
N PHE A 552 -28.53 -10.59 -20.52
CA PHE A 552 -29.59 -9.61 -20.27
C PHE A 552 -30.88 -10.05 -20.97
N GLY A 553 -31.98 -10.07 -20.23
CA GLY A 553 -33.31 -10.37 -20.80
C GLY A 553 -33.82 -9.23 -21.69
N LYS A 554 -34.78 -9.54 -22.62
CA LYS A 554 -35.37 -8.56 -23.52
C LYS A 554 -35.94 -7.33 -22.81
N LYS A 555 -36.60 -7.51 -21.65
CA LYS A 555 -37.15 -6.43 -20.83
C LYS A 555 -36.05 -5.52 -20.28
N GLN A 556 -34.96 -6.09 -19.79
CA GLN A 556 -33.81 -5.32 -19.27
C GLN A 556 -33.14 -4.51 -20.39
N LEU A 557 -32.90 -5.12 -21.55
CA LEU A 557 -32.29 -4.41 -22.68
C LEU A 557 -33.18 -3.25 -23.17
N ARG A 558 -34.51 -3.45 -23.26
CA ARG A 558 -35.44 -2.38 -23.62
C ARG A 558 -35.41 -1.24 -22.57
N GLN A 559 -35.41 -1.55 -21.30
CA GLN A 559 -35.34 -0.54 -20.24
C GLN A 559 -34.01 0.24 -20.32
N ILE A 560 -32.90 -0.43 -20.63
CA ILE A 560 -31.58 0.23 -20.81
C ILE A 560 -31.67 1.13 -22.07
N ASP A 561 -32.23 0.68 -23.19
CA ASP A 561 -32.38 1.48 -24.41
C ASP A 561 -33.19 2.76 -24.16
N GLU A 562 -34.28 2.67 -23.42
CA GLU A 562 -35.12 3.82 -23.04
C GLU A 562 -34.32 4.84 -22.19
N LEU A 563 -33.52 4.39 -21.19
CA LEU A 563 -32.71 5.26 -20.37
C LEU A 563 -31.53 5.85 -21.14
N LEU A 564 -30.87 5.08 -22.02
CA LEU A 564 -29.81 5.61 -22.89
C LEU A 564 -30.32 6.75 -23.79
N ALA A 565 -31.51 6.59 -24.36
CA ALA A 565 -32.14 7.62 -25.17
C ALA A 565 -32.47 8.88 -24.34
N GLN A 566 -33.01 8.73 -23.13
CA GLN A 566 -33.28 9.84 -22.20
C GLN A 566 -32.02 10.64 -21.86
N GLU A 567 -30.88 9.94 -21.65
CA GLU A 567 -29.60 10.59 -21.37
C GLU A 567 -28.89 11.11 -22.66
N GLY A 568 -29.46 10.94 -23.85
CA GLY A 568 -28.87 11.35 -25.13
C GLY A 568 -27.64 10.53 -25.54
N LEU A 569 -27.61 9.26 -25.15
CA LEU A 569 -26.56 8.32 -25.52
C LEU A 569 -26.93 7.59 -26.83
N CYS A 570 -26.06 7.66 -27.81
CA CYS A 570 -26.38 7.31 -29.22
C CYS A 570 -25.99 5.87 -29.60
N PHE A 571 -26.14 4.91 -28.67
CA PHE A 571 -25.86 3.48 -28.88
C PHE A 571 -26.90 2.60 -28.19
N SER A 572 -27.09 1.37 -28.70
CA SER A 572 -28.07 0.46 -28.13
C SER A 572 -27.51 -0.29 -26.89
N ALA A 573 -28.43 -0.75 -26.04
CA ALA A 573 -28.12 -1.61 -24.88
C ALA A 573 -27.33 -2.87 -25.27
N LYS A 574 -27.70 -3.52 -26.38
CA LYS A 574 -27.01 -4.70 -26.91
C LYS A 574 -25.56 -4.36 -27.30
N HIS A 575 -25.36 -3.23 -27.97
CA HIS A 575 -24.03 -2.75 -28.34
C HIS A 575 -23.19 -2.43 -27.09
N LEU A 576 -23.74 -1.69 -26.14
CA LEU A 576 -23.08 -1.34 -24.88
C LEU A 576 -22.62 -2.59 -24.10
N VAL A 577 -23.52 -3.57 -23.92
CA VAL A 577 -23.18 -4.84 -23.21
C VAL A 577 -22.06 -5.59 -23.92
N LYS A 578 -22.04 -5.58 -25.26
CA LYS A 578 -20.94 -6.17 -26.05
C LYS A 578 -19.63 -5.42 -25.78
N CYS A 579 -19.64 -4.10 -25.85
CA CYS A 579 -18.44 -3.25 -25.60
C CYS A 579 -17.89 -3.45 -24.20
N ILE A 580 -18.75 -3.52 -23.19
CA ILE A 580 -18.34 -3.78 -21.79
C ILE A 580 -17.62 -5.13 -21.69
N LYS A 581 -18.18 -6.20 -22.26
CA LYS A 581 -17.54 -7.52 -22.24
C LYS A 581 -16.18 -7.51 -22.93
N GLU A 582 -16.13 -6.95 -24.14
CA GLU A 582 -14.91 -6.91 -24.94
C GLU A 582 -13.81 -6.08 -24.27
N SER A 583 -14.14 -4.90 -23.71
CA SER A 583 -13.16 -4.05 -23.04
C SER A 583 -12.58 -4.71 -21.78
N ILE A 584 -13.39 -5.42 -20.99
CA ILE A 584 -12.91 -6.16 -19.82
C ILE A 584 -11.94 -7.27 -20.23
N VAL A 585 -12.28 -8.05 -21.26
CA VAL A 585 -11.40 -9.12 -21.78
C VAL A 585 -10.10 -8.53 -22.31
N TRP A 586 -10.18 -7.50 -23.14
CA TRP A 586 -9.02 -6.96 -23.80
C TRP A 586 -8.14 -6.10 -22.89
N ARG A 587 -8.69 -5.54 -21.79
CA ARG A 587 -7.86 -4.94 -20.74
C ARG A 587 -6.85 -5.95 -20.18
N GLU A 588 -7.29 -7.17 -19.89
CA GLU A 588 -6.40 -8.20 -19.39
C GLU A 588 -5.50 -8.77 -20.51
N GLU A 589 -6.05 -9.08 -21.70
CA GLU A 589 -5.25 -9.60 -22.83
C GLU A 589 -4.13 -8.63 -23.22
N SER A 590 -4.41 -7.32 -23.34
CA SER A 590 -3.43 -6.31 -23.71
C SER A 590 -2.33 -6.17 -22.65
N LYS A 591 -2.68 -6.30 -21.36
CA LYS A 591 -1.72 -6.32 -20.25
C LYS A 591 -0.74 -7.47 -20.40
N PHE A 592 -1.20 -8.68 -20.69
CA PHE A 592 -0.34 -9.82 -20.93
C PHE A 592 0.55 -9.65 -22.17
N ILE A 593 0.05 -9.01 -23.23
CA ILE A 593 0.81 -8.79 -24.46
C ILE A 593 1.94 -7.79 -24.24
N PHE A 594 1.66 -6.60 -23.65
CA PHE A 594 2.73 -5.62 -23.49
C PHE A 594 3.73 -6.00 -22.39
N THR A 595 3.30 -6.70 -21.33
CA THR A 595 4.23 -7.18 -20.30
C THR A 595 5.18 -8.27 -20.82
N LYS A 596 4.81 -9.01 -21.87
CA LYS A 596 5.71 -9.92 -22.58
C LYS A 596 6.88 -9.16 -23.23
N ILE A 597 6.60 -7.99 -23.81
CA ILE A 597 7.66 -7.14 -24.40
C ILE A 597 8.51 -6.51 -23.30
N LEU A 598 7.91 -6.00 -22.24
CA LEU A 598 8.64 -5.51 -21.07
C LEU A 598 9.55 -6.59 -20.46
N SER A 599 9.04 -7.81 -20.33
CA SER A 599 9.85 -8.95 -19.84
C SER A 599 11.04 -9.23 -20.76
N ARG A 600 10.87 -9.10 -22.10
CA ARG A 600 11.96 -9.24 -23.06
C ARG A 600 12.98 -8.11 -22.95
N ILE A 601 12.53 -6.86 -22.73
CA ILE A 601 13.41 -5.71 -22.50
C ILE A 601 14.27 -5.97 -21.25
N LEU A 602 13.68 -6.42 -20.15
CA LEU A 602 14.41 -6.75 -18.93
C LEU A 602 15.44 -7.87 -19.15
N SER A 603 15.11 -8.90 -19.96
CA SER A 603 16.08 -9.95 -20.33
C SER A 603 17.25 -9.39 -21.13
N LEU A 604 17.00 -8.49 -22.10
CA LEU A 604 18.08 -7.80 -22.82
C LEU A 604 18.96 -6.95 -21.91
N ILE A 605 18.38 -6.30 -20.92
CA ILE A 605 19.14 -5.53 -19.93
C ILE A 605 20.02 -6.47 -19.09
N LYS A 606 19.53 -7.66 -18.70
CA LYS A 606 20.34 -8.69 -18.02
C LYS A 606 21.49 -9.15 -18.91
N GLU A 607 21.21 -9.52 -20.16
CA GLU A 607 22.22 -9.94 -21.14
C GLU A 607 23.29 -8.85 -21.31
N TYR A 608 22.86 -7.59 -21.48
CA TYR A 608 23.78 -6.45 -21.63
C TYR A 608 24.63 -6.22 -20.38
N ALA A 609 24.03 -6.28 -19.19
CA ALA A 609 24.76 -6.16 -17.93
C ALA A 609 25.90 -7.19 -17.83
N HIS A 610 25.60 -8.46 -18.17
CA HIS A 610 26.59 -9.55 -18.16
C HIS A 610 27.76 -9.28 -19.12
N THR A 611 27.51 -8.75 -20.34
CA THR A 611 28.60 -8.38 -21.27
C THR A 611 29.51 -7.27 -20.74
N LEU A 612 29.00 -6.44 -19.83
CA LEU A 612 29.76 -5.36 -19.19
C LEU A 612 30.39 -5.79 -17.85
N GLY A 613 30.15 -7.03 -17.39
CA GLY A 613 30.58 -7.52 -16.08
C GLY A 613 29.92 -6.75 -14.93
N VAL A 614 28.64 -6.40 -15.08
CA VAL A 614 27.78 -5.76 -14.09
C VAL A 614 26.70 -6.76 -13.69
N SER A 615 26.42 -6.90 -12.40
CA SER A 615 25.37 -7.79 -11.91
C SER A 615 23.97 -7.17 -12.08
N GLU A 616 22.93 -8.03 -12.11
CA GLU A 616 21.53 -7.61 -12.17
C GLU A 616 21.15 -6.72 -10.96
N LYS A 617 21.69 -7.04 -9.76
CA LYS A 617 21.49 -6.25 -8.54
C LYS A 617 22.02 -4.83 -8.66
N GLU A 618 23.18 -4.68 -9.32
CA GLU A 618 23.76 -3.37 -9.57
C GLU A 618 22.98 -2.63 -10.66
N MET A 619 22.58 -3.32 -11.74
CA MET A 619 21.81 -2.72 -12.83
C MET A 619 20.43 -2.23 -12.38
N ALA A 620 19.82 -2.83 -11.37
CA ALA A 620 18.57 -2.36 -10.76
C ALA A 620 18.65 -0.91 -10.24
N HIS A 621 19.83 -0.40 -9.95
CA HIS A 621 20.09 0.97 -9.48
C HIS A 621 20.41 1.99 -10.59
N VAL A 622 20.26 1.61 -11.87
CA VAL A 622 20.50 2.49 -13.02
C VAL A 622 19.20 2.80 -13.73
N SER A 623 18.98 4.05 -14.15
CA SER A 623 17.80 4.42 -14.92
C SER A 623 17.82 3.84 -16.32
N ILE A 624 16.65 3.60 -16.92
CA ILE A 624 16.55 3.12 -18.30
C ILE A 624 17.21 4.10 -19.28
N ASP A 625 17.11 5.40 -19.04
CA ASP A 625 17.73 6.42 -19.90
C ASP A 625 19.26 6.36 -19.85
N ASP A 626 19.85 6.12 -18.68
CA ASP A 626 21.29 5.93 -18.53
C ASP A 626 21.76 4.61 -19.18
N ILE A 627 20.95 3.57 -19.14
CA ILE A 627 21.21 2.29 -19.85
C ILE A 627 21.21 2.50 -21.36
N MET A 628 20.33 3.32 -21.90
CA MET A 628 20.21 3.59 -23.33
C MET A 628 21.23 4.59 -23.88
N LYS A 629 22.05 5.23 -23.03
CA LYS A 629 23.13 6.13 -23.49
C LYS A 629 24.19 5.36 -24.23
N GLN A 630 24.51 5.79 -25.46
CA GLN A 630 25.56 5.23 -26.27
C GLN A 630 26.92 5.84 -25.93
N PHE A 631 27.98 5.03 -26.04
CA PHE A 631 29.37 5.41 -25.82
C PHE A 631 30.25 4.87 -26.92
N LYS A 632 31.35 5.56 -27.24
CA LYS A 632 32.30 5.14 -28.26
C LYS A 632 33.06 3.84 -27.90
N THR A 633 33.20 3.54 -26.61
CA THR A 633 33.90 2.34 -26.14
C THR A 633 33.17 1.67 -24.99
N THR A 634 33.27 0.34 -24.91
CA THR A 634 32.73 -0.46 -23.81
C THR A 634 33.31 -0.03 -22.46
N LYS A 635 34.58 0.34 -22.40
CA LYS A 635 35.22 0.82 -21.17
C LYS A 635 34.60 2.12 -20.68
N ALA A 636 34.34 3.08 -21.56
CA ALA A 636 33.67 4.34 -21.19
C ALA A 636 32.25 4.10 -20.70
N LYS A 637 31.49 3.22 -21.36
CA LYS A 637 30.14 2.79 -20.92
C LYS A 637 30.18 2.17 -19.54
N LYS A 638 31.08 1.21 -19.31
CA LYS A 638 31.20 0.53 -18.00
C LYS A 638 31.52 1.52 -16.88
N ASN A 639 32.49 2.41 -17.09
CA ASN A 639 32.84 3.42 -16.07
C ASN A 639 31.67 4.35 -15.76
N PHE A 640 30.94 4.78 -16.79
CA PHE A 640 29.74 5.58 -16.61
C PHE A 640 28.68 4.83 -15.78
N LEU A 641 28.40 3.56 -16.10
CA LEU A 641 27.43 2.75 -15.36
C LEU A 641 27.86 2.52 -13.91
N ILE A 642 29.16 2.27 -13.64
CA ILE A 642 29.66 2.10 -12.26
C ILE A 642 29.38 3.36 -11.43
N ALA A 643 29.65 4.55 -11.97
CA ALA A 643 29.35 5.80 -11.28
C ALA A 643 27.83 5.98 -11.02
N LYS A 644 26.99 5.58 -11.97
CA LYS A 644 25.52 5.61 -11.82
C LYS A 644 25.01 4.60 -10.80
N ILE A 645 25.58 3.40 -10.77
CA ILE A 645 25.28 2.35 -9.78
C ILE A 645 25.58 2.87 -8.37
N GLN A 646 26.78 3.41 -8.15
CA GLN A 646 27.17 3.95 -6.84
C GLN A 646 26.22 5.05 -6.37
N LYS A 647 25.88 5.99 -7.27
CA LYS A 647 24.89 7.03 -6.95
C LYS A 647 23.51 6.43 -6.65
N GLY A 648 23.00 5.54 -7.51
CA GLY A 648 21.68 4.94 -7.34
C GLY A 648 21.56 4.09 -6.07
N GLN A 649 22.62 3.41 -5.66
CA GLN A 649 22.69 2.69 -4.39
C GLN A 649 22.65 3.64 -3.18
N ALA A 650 23.37 4.76 -3.25
CA ALA A 650 23.36 5.79 -2.21
C ALA A 650 21.97 6.44 -2.10
N ASP A 651 21.35 6.80 -3.22
CA ASP A 651 19.99 7.37 -3.24
C ASP A 651 18.96 6.36 -2.70
N TYR A 652 19.08 5.08 -3.03
CA TYR A 652 18.18 4.04 -2.55
C TYR A 652 18.30 3.80 -1.03
N ALA A 653 19.46 4.09 -0.43
CA ALA A 653 19.61 4.05 1.03
C ALA A 653 18.68 5.06 1.71
N TYR A 654 18.56 6.29 1.15
CA TYR A 654 17.57 7.26 1.63
C TYR A 654 16.13 6.80 1.41
N THR A 655 15.82 6.24 0.23
CA THR A 655 14.48 5.68 -0.06
C THR A 655 14.01 4.69 1.00
N LYS A 656 14.92 3.88 1.55
CA LYS A 656 14.61 2.92 2.63
C LYS A 656 14.34 3.57 3.98
N CYS A 657 15.03 4.67 4.29
CA CYS A 657 14.99 5.31 5.60
C CYS A 657 13.91 6.40 5.71
N ILE A 658 13.61 7.09 4.61
CA ILE A 658 12.61 8.16 4.60
C ILE A 658 11.20 7.57 4.78
N LYS A 659 10.43 8.21 5.66
CA LYS A 659 9.00 7.93 5.87
C LYS A 659 8.18 9.06 5.28
N LEU A 660 7.23 8.71 4.45
CA LEU A 660 6.31 9.67 3.81
C LEU A 660 4.87 9.16 3.94
N PRO A 661 3.88 10.06 4.08
CA PRO A 661 2.47 9.67 4.09
C PRO A 661 2.01 9.19 2.69
N GLU A 662 0.95 8.41 2.63
CA GLU A 662 0.38 7.95 1.34
C GLU A 662 -0.20 9.11 0.51
N VAL A 663 -0.61 10.18 1.17
CA VAL A 663 -1.09 11.44 0.56
C VAL A 663 -0.34 12.60 1.16
N LEU A 664 0.28 13.44 0.32
CA LEU A 664 0.94 14.69 0.66
C LEU A 664 0.03 15.85 0.26
N THR A 665 -0.54 16.53 1.21
CA THR A 665 -1.35 17.74 0.99
C THR A 665 -0.52 19.00 1.07
N SER A 666 0.62 18.90 1.77
CA SER A 666 1.60 19.98 1.96
C SER A 666 3.02 19.39 1.96
N ALA A 667 4.01 20.19 1.57
CA ALA A 667 5.41 19.79 1.72
C ALA A 667 5.80 19.58 3.21
N ALA A 668 5.14 20.26 4.14
CA ALA A 668 5.39 20.10 5.57
C ALA A 668 4.99 18.72 6.12
N ASP A 669 4.14 17.99 5.41
CA ASP A 669 3.69 16.65 5.82
C ASP A 669 4.86 15.65 5.93
N ILE A 670 6.01 15.90 5.28
CA ILE A 670 7.19 15.04 5.42
C ILE A 670 7.84 15.10 6.81
N TYR A 671 7.59 16.16 7.57
CA TYR A 671 8.14 16.33 8.92
C TYR A 671 7.24 15.76 10.00
N CYS A 672 5.91 15.80 9.79
CA CYS A 672 4.95 15.30 10.78
C CYS A 672 3.67 14.84 10.06
N PHE A 673 3.32 13.58 10.23
CA PHE A 673 2.09 13.04 9.66
C PHE A 673 1.52 11.88 10.47
N ALA A 674 0.21 11.79 10.49
CA ALA A 674 -0.49 10.59 10.96
C ALA A 674 -0.44 9.52 9.86
N GLN A 675 -0.01 8.33 10.20
CA GLN A 675 -0.15 7.19 9.30
C GLN A 675 -1.58 6.67 9.43
N ASN A 676 -2.43 7.09 8.51
CA ASN A 676 -3.81 6.64 8.45
C ASN A 676 -3.86 5.13 8.14
N GLU A 677 -4.87 4.47 8.68
CA GLU A 677 -5.15 3.09 8.30
C GLU A 677 -5.81 3.11 6.91
N SER A 678 -5.23 2.39 5.97
CA SER A 678 -5.89 2.14 4.69
C SER A 678 -7.21 1.44 4.95
N VAL A 679 -8.27 1.85 4.27
CA VAL A 679 -9.56 1.14 4.30
C VAL A 679 -9.49 0.00 3.29
N PRO A 680 -9.22 -1.24 3.74
CA PRO A 680 -8.99 -2.34 2.82
C PRO A 680 -10.27 -2.73 2.08
N ASN A 681 -10.08 -3.29 0.89
CA ASN A 681 -11.16 -3.81 0.08
C ASN A 681 -11.37 -5.30 0.40
N PHE A 682 -12.48 -5.63 1.05
CA PHE A 682 -12.84 -7.01 1.35
C PHE A 682 -13.51 -7.67 0.14
N VAL A 683 -12.98 -8.82 -0.26
CA VAL A 683 -13.46 -9.57 -1.42
C VAL A 683 -14.16 -10.83 -0.96
N THR A 684 -15.29 -11.15 -1.58
CA THR A 684 -16.25 -12.20 -1.22
C THR A 684 -17.10 -11.89 0.03
N GLN A 685 -17.85 -12.89 0.53
CA GLN A 685 -18.66 -12.82 1.75
C GLN A 685 -18.38 -14.04 2.65
N ARG A 686 -17.13 -14.52 2.62
CA ARG A 686 -16.74 -15.72 3.38
C ARG A 686 -15.92 -15.34 4.59
N LYS A 687 -15.96 -16.22 5.59
CA LYS A 687 -15.12 -16.17 6.77
C LYS A 687 -14.19 -17.37 6.79
N ILE A 688 -12.90 -17.13 7.09
CA ILE A 688 -11.89 -18.20 7.26
C ILE A 688 -10.97 -17.89 8.43
N LYS A 689 -10.39 -18.96 8.99
CA LYS A 689 -9.31 -18.90 9.97
C LYS A 689 -8.22 -19.86 9.50
N ALA A 690 -7.02 -19.35 9.24
CA ALA A 690 -5.92 -20.16 8.73
C ALA A 690 -4.55 -19.55 9.05
N ASN A 691 -3.51 -20.38 9.00
CA ASN A 691 -2.13 -19.96 9.14
C ASN A 691 -1.73 -19.08 7.96
N ILE A 692 -0.78 -18.17 8.20
CA ILE A 692 -0.31 -17.22 7.19
C ILE A 692 1.00 -17.66 6.56
N VAL A 693 1.19 -17.31 5.29
CA VAL A 693 2.46 -17.46 4.55
C VAL A 693 2.83 -16.12 3.96
N ALA A 694 3.96 -15.58 4.38
CA ALA A 694 4.49 -14.33 3.84
C ALA A 694 5.12 -14.54 2.45
N GLU A 695 5.18 -13.47 1.66
CA GLU A 695 5.65 -13.46 0.26
C GLU A 695 7.02 -14.13 0.07
N ASP A 696 7.96 -13.84 0.94
CA ASP A 696 9.33 -14.38 0.92
C ASP A 696 9.40 -15.90 1.21
N LYS A 697 8.34 -16.48 1.74
CA LYS A 697 8.26 -17.90 2.09
C LYS A 697 7.41 -18.74 1.13
N ILE A 698 6.74 -18.12 0.14
CA ILE A 698 5.77 -18.79 -0.76
C ILE A 698 6.43 -19.95 -1.53
N HIS A 699 7.69 -19.79 -1.93
CA HIS A 699 8.40 -20.79 -2.73
C HIS A 699 8.82 -22.03 -1.90
N ASN A 700 9.11 -21.82 -0.62
CA ASN A 700 9.64 -22.86 0.26
C ASN A 700 8.62 -23.41 1.25
N THR A 701 7.36 -22.99 1.17
CA THR A 701 6.30 -23.39 2.12
C THR A 701 5.08 -23.92 1.39
N ASN A 702 4.51 -25.00 1.91
CA ASN A 702 3.20 -25.47 1.44
C ASN A 702 2.13 -24.41 1.79
N CYS A 703 1.53 -23.79 0.77
CA CYS A 703 0.50 -22.75 0.91
C CYS A 703 -0.93 -23.32 0.95
N CYS A 704 -1.10 -24.66 0.79
CA CYS A 704 -2.42 -25.29 0.78
C CYS A 704 -3.18 -25.00 2.09
N ASN A 705 -4.42 -24.55 1.96
CA ASN A 705 -5.30 -24.17 3.06
C ASN A 705 -4.75 -23.04 3.98
N LYS A 706 -3.83 -22.22 3.48
CA LYS A 706 -3.27 -21.08 4.21
C LYS A 706 -3.69 -19.75 3.61
N VAL A 707 -3.53 -18.68 4.37
CA VAL A 707 -3.65 -17.30 3.90
C VAL A 707 -2.29 -16.85 3.39
N VAL A 708 -2.23 -16.36 2.16
CA VAL A 708 -1.00 -15.84 1.56
C VAL A 708 -0.97 -14.33 1.68
N CYS A 709 0.17 -13.76 2.08
CA CYS A 709 0.43 -12.33 2.13
C CYS A 709 1.41 -11.92 1.03
N ILE A 710 0.99 -11.02 0.12
CA ILE A 710 1.84 -10.45 -0.94
C ILE A 710 1.75 -8.93 -0.94
N ARG A 711 2.82 -8.25 -1.38
CA ARG A 711 2.84 -6.78 -1.39
C ARG A 711 1.99 -6.18 -2.49
N ALA A 712 2.10 -6.69 -3.70
CA ALA A 712 1.47 -6.13 -4.89
C ALA A 712 0.37 -7.05 -5.43
N ALA A 713 -0.63 -6.46 -6.07
CA ALA A 713 -1.71 -7.19 -6.72
C ALA A 713 -1.42 -7.44 -8.22
N ASP A 714 -0.17 -7.77 -8.56
CA ASP A 714 0.35 -7.97 -9.93
C ASP A 714 -0.05 -9.33 -10.52
N PRO A 715 -0.36 -9.43 -11.83
CA PRO A 715 -0.69 -10.70 -12.48
C PRO A 715 0.38 -11.79 -12.39
N GLY A 716 1.65 -11.42 -12.21
CA GLY A 716 2.75 -12.36 -12.00
C GLY A 716 2.59 -13.24 -10.77
N TYR A 717 1.69 -12.89 -9.85
CA TYR A 717 1.33 -13.73 -8.70
C TYR A 717 0.21 -14.73 -8.97
N ASP A 718 -0.31 -14.85 -10.19
CA ASP A 718 -1.38 -15.81 -10.52
C ASP A 718 -1.05 -17.26 -10.13
N PHE A 719 0.22 -17.62 -10.06
CA PHE A 719 0.68 -18.94 -9.62
C PHE A 719 0.21 -19.30 -8.20
N ILE A 720 -0.01 -18.33 -7.30
CA ILE A 720 -0.44 -18.60 -5.91
C ILE A 720 -1.80 -19.31 -5.86
N PHE A 721 -2.67 -19.03 -6.81
CA PHE A 721 -3.97 -19.69 -6.91
C PHE A 721 -3.86 -21.18 -7.29
N THR A 722 -2.70 -21.62 -7.79
CA THR A 722 -2.43 -23.03 -8.08
C THR A 722 -2.00 -23.81 -6.83
N LYS A 723 -1.68 -23.10 -5.74
CA LYS A 723 -1.25 -23.67 -4.47
C LYS A 723 -2.42 -23.91 -3.48
N ASN A 724 -3.68 -23.87 -3.94
CA ASN A 724 -4.90 -24.10 -3.13
C ASN A 724 -4.97 -23.24 -1.86
N ILE A 725 -4.69 -21.95 -1.98
CA ILE A 725 -4.76 -21.01 -0.86
C ILE A 725 -6.20 -20.85 -0.35
N SER A 726 -6.37 -20.65 0.96
CA SER A 726 -7.67 -20.38 1.57
C SER A 726 -8.03 -18.90 1.61
N GLY A 727 -7.05 -18.01 1.58
CA GLY A 727 -7.26 -16.57 1.61
C GLY A 727 -6.08 -15.79 1.08
N LEU A 728 -6.29 -14.51 0.79
CA LEU A 728 -5.27 -13.60 0.30
C LEU A 728 -5.31 -12.28 1.07
N ILE A 729 -4.12 -11.77 1.41
CA ILE A 729 -3.93 -10.41 1.94
C ILE A 729 -2.93 -9.70 1.04
N THR A 730 -3.24 -8.46 0.61
CA THR A 730 -2.28 -7.63 -0.12
C THR A 730 -2.01 -6.32 0.59
N GLN A 731 -0.76 -5.85 0.52
CA GLN A 731 -0.38 -4.55 1.07
C GLN A 731 -1.01 -3.42 0.26
N PHE A 732 -0.83 -3.46 -1.06
CA PHE A 732 -1.38 -2.51 -2.02
C PHE A 732 -2.36 -3.19 -2.97
N GLY A 733 -3.26 -2.40 -3.53
CA GLY A 733 -4.24 -2.85 -4.51
C GLY A 733 -5.63 -2.30 -4.22
N GLY A 734 -6.35 -1.96 -5.27
CA GLY A 734 -7.73 -1.48 -5.18
C GLY A 734 -8.77 -2.58 -5.34
N ALA A 735 -10.04 -2.24 -5.19
CA ALA A 735 -11.18 -3.15 -5.40
C ALA A 735 -11.26 -3.75 -6.81
N ASN A 736 -10.59 -3.14 -7.78
CA ASN A 736 -10.55 -3.55 -9.19
C ASN A 736 -9.16 -4.08 -9.59
N SER A 737 -8.27 -4.32 -8.64
CA SER A 737 -6.97 -4.92 -8.90
C SER A 737 -7.11 -6.33 -9.47
N HIS A 738 -6.07 -6.79 -10.16
CA HIS A 738 -6.06 -8.14 -10.74
C HIS A 738 -6.36 -9.21 -9.69
N MET A 739 -5.70 -9.12 -8.53
CA MET A 739 -5.88 -10.10 -7.45
C MET A 739 -7.26 -10.04 -6.79
N ALA A 740 -7.88 -8.85 -6.68
CA ALA A 740 -9.25 -8.72 -6.18
C ALA A 740 -10.24 -9.45 -7.10
N ILE A 741 -10.11 -9.26 -8.41
CA ILE A 741 -10.93 -9.95 -9.42
C ILE A 741 -10.72 -11.46 -9.33
N ARG A 742 -9.47 -11.92 -9.21
CA ARG A 742 -9.14 -13.37 -9.10
C ARG A 742 -9.74 -14.00 -7.85
N CYS A 743 -9.64 -13.35 -6.70
CA CYS A 743 -10.24 -13.84 -5.47
C CYS A 743 -11.78 -13.91 -5.56
N LEU A 744 -12.40 -12.90 -6.21
CA LEU A 744 -13.85 -12.93 -6.43
C LEU A 744 -14.27 -14.10 -7.33
N GLU A 745 -13.54 -14.35 -8.42
CA GLU A 745 -13.81 -15.45 -9.35
C GLU A 745 -13.70 -16.81 -8.67
N GLN A 746 -12.67 -17.02 -7.85
CA GLN A 746 -12.43 -18.30 -7.18
C GLN A 746 -13.17 -18.42 -5.85
N ASN A 747 -13.91 -17.37 -5.44
CA ASN A 747 -14.61 -17.31 -4.16
C ASN A 747 -13.65 -17.49 -2.96
N ILE A 748 -12.42 -16.95 -3.09
CA ILE A 748 -11.40 -16.92 -2.04
C ILE A 748 -11.58 -15.62 -1.26
N PRO A 749 -11.77 -15.66 0.06
CA PRO A 749 -11.84 -14.44 0.87
C PRO A 749 -10.51 -13.73 0.84
N ALA A 750 -10.56 -12.42 0.57
CA ALA A 750 -9.36 -11.61 0.49
C ALA A 750 -9.54 -10.22 1.13
N VAL A 751 -8.41 -9.69 1.55
CA VAL A 751 -8.27 -8.32 2.10
C VAL A 751 -7.23 -7.60 1.25
N ILE A 752 -7.68 -6.74 0.39
CA ILE A 752 -6.87 -6.08 -0.63
C ILE A 752 -6.55 -4.65 -0.20
N GLY A 753 -5.26 -4.28 -0.17
CA GLY A 753 -4.84 -2.93 0.18
C GLY A 753 -4.93 -2.64 1.67
N VAL A 754 -4.37 -3.51 2.52
CA VAL A 754 -4.38 -3.29 3.98
C VAL A 754 -3.44 -2.17 4.44
N GLY A 755 -2.62 -1.63 3.55
CA GLY A 755 -1.59 -0.64 3.86
C GLY A 755 -0.34 -1.23 4.51
N GLU A 756 0.74 -0.45 4.56
CA GLU A 756 2.07 -0.92 4.99
C GLU A 756 2.07 -1.38 6.45
N LYS A 757 1.44 -0.62 7.34
CA LYS A 757 1.42 -0.94 8.78
C LYS A 757 0.75 -2.28 9.03
N ARG A 758 -0.51 -2.41 8.61
CA ARG A 758 -1.31 -3.60 8.87
C ARG A 758 -0.75 -4.84 8.17
N PHE A 759 -0.20 -4.65 6.96
CA PHE A 759 0.48 -5.72 6.24
C PHE A 759 1.68 -6.28 7.02
N ASN A 760 2.53 -5.41 7.58
CA ASN A 760 3.70 -5.82 8.34
C ASN A 760 3.32 -6.56 9.65
N GLU A 761 2.22 -6.20 10.29
CA GLU A 761 1.69 -6.92 11.44
C GLU A 761 1.16 -8.30 11.04
N LEU A 762 0.32 -8.36 10.00
CA LEU A 762 -0.31 -9.60 9.54
C LEU A 762 0.70 -10.61 9.01
N ARG A 763 1.72 -10.19 8.26
CA ARG A 763 2.74 -11.11 7.70
C ARG A 763 3.62 -11.78 8.76
N GLN A 764 3.67 -11.22 9.97
CA GLN A 764 4.43 -11.79 11.11
C GLN A 764 3.57 -12.72 11.97
N ALA A 765 2.25 -12.70 11.79
CA ALA A 765 1.32 -13.53 12.53
C ALA A 765 1.46 -15.01 12.13
N GLU A 766 1.15 -15.92 13.03
CA GLU A 766 1.06 -17.35 12.75
C GLU A 766 -0.33 -17.73 12.23
N LEU A 767 -1.37 -17.16 12.83
CA LEU A 767 -2.77 -17.51 12.58
C LEU A 767 -3.62 -16.25 12.45
N VAL A 768 -4.38 -16.14 11.38
CA VAL A 768 -5.27 -15.00 11.12
C VAL A 768 -6.71 -15.45 10.84
N GLU A 769 -7.66 -14.57 11.12
CA GLU A 769 -9.05 -14.68 10.72
C GLU A 769 -9.39 -13.58 9.72
N ILE A 770 -9.90 -13.95 8.56
CA ILE A 770 -10.50 -13.03 7.59
C ILE A 770 -12.00 -13.23 7.62
N ASP A 771 -12.75 -12.21 7.99
CA ASP A 771 -14.21 -12.14 7.93
C ASP A 771 -14.61 -11.09 6.89
N ALA A 772 -14.67 -11.52 5.63
CA ALA A 772 -14.95 -10.60 4.53
C ALA A 772 -16.40 -10.11 4.51
N LEU A 773 -17.34 -10.82 5.16
CA LEU A 773 -18.73 -10.40 5.31
C LEU A 773 -18.84 -9.17 6.22
N ASN A 774 -18.16 -9.24 7.38
CA ASN A 774 -18.17 -8.18 8.40
C ASN A 774 -17.02 -7.17 8.22
N LYS A 775 -16.26 -7.29 7.12
CA LYS A 775 -15.11 -6.42 6.79
C LYS A 775 -14.06 -6.34 7.91
N GLN A 776 -13.65 -7.49 8.42
CA GLN A 776 -12.68 -7.59 9.51
C GLN A 776 -11.56 -8.58 9.18
N VAL A 777 -10.34 -8.21 9.58
CA VAL A 777 -9.18 -9.11 9.61
C VAL A 777 -8.52 -9.02 10.99
N ARG A 778 -8.33 -10.18 11.63
CA ARG A 778 -7.82 -10.27 13.01
C ARG A 778 -6.63 -11.21 13.07
N ILE A 779 -5.63 -10.81 13.85
CA ILE A 779 -4.55 -11.71 14.28
C ILE A 779 -5.09 -12.53 15.45
N ILE A 780 -4.96 -13.84 15.37
CA ILE A 780 -5.41 -14.77 16.42
C ILE A 780 -4.21 -15.26 17.23
N ARG A 781 -3.04 -15.44 16.56
CA ARG A 781 -1.78 -15.86 17.18
C ARG A 781 -0.57 -15.34 16.42
#